data_7f84f1e737725edfe46e0aa599aa0908
#
_entry.id   7f84f1e737725edfe46e0aa599aa0908
#
_cell.length_a   1.000
_cell.length_b   1.000
_cell.length_c   1.000
_cell.angle_alpha   90.00
_cell.angle_beta   90.00
_cell.angle_gamma   90.00
#
_symmetry.space_group_name_H-M   'P 1'
#
loop_
_entity.id
_entity.type
_entity.pdbx_description
1 polymer ?
#
loop_
_entity_poly.entity_id
_entity_poly.type
_entity_poly.pdbx_seq_one_letter_code
_entity_poly.pdbx_strand_id
1 'polypeptide(L)'
;LKGSASNVKIVENSITFFKTLAPKCKQINHYIEHAKDDGMEPLWRGILSIAKYCEDGEEEGQALSAMHPYDMDRHNTKWHQIKGPYSCLKLDEANPGLCKGCPHFGKITNPLALGREIKVDNKPKEIIVETKAATADKPAEQLMIVRPIPPRGFSYGANGGIFIDKVIEEEGGEKVKKQVMILPYDLFVVDILDNGDEHLIHMIVCRPTHTSDIIMPQKSAVSKDETVKMLASHNIIAVYGKGNDVHLYEYIRGCVEYASSNKVAVKVPHSCGWQEDNSFVYDSTIFSPDGKELYVPTPGMANVNYATKPMGTLDEWKKVLNMYIAKELWEIVTMGMVGPASILMHFSGFRGVVYHLGSSGSGRGKSLALALAASFWGHPELYRVTQSTSAVAAQQRQGLLNSLPLVMDEITNKNRESFEWLPQFLLDLTQGKGKERMEQGANKERLNTTVWNLMVLFSSNTHIYDFLSGGRKHTSQAEMLRMLEVKPAKEVQWASSTESSTVDLLKSNYGVVGRELIRWIVRNRETAVKVFEETREKLKAEFNSSDDERYWTAGNAAIVAIVILMSKKYAGIVDVPIRPIIETLRGMVNEARAAVRGNRRSAEDVLNAYTRECYGKFVVVKAIDGITKATLGGNNEIDQSLTRSDVAGRVEHDMTPGHVDYFIEEQLLKQHCSTMSYGYSDLKKELETLPNYKIAYMRKDMLAKTRGPSMRVNVMRITRPLVISEED
;
A
#
# COMPACT_ATOMS: atom_id res chain seq x y z
N LEU A 1 9.58 -10.67 -41.20
CA LEU A 1 9.29 -9.25 -41.28
C LEU A 1 10.57 -8.46 -41.26
N LYS A 2 11.05 -8.05 -42.43
CA LYS A 2 12.34 -7.39 -42.65
C LYS A 2 12.21 -5.89 -42.29
N GLY A 3 13.18 -5.42 -41.51
CA GLY A 3 13.25 -4.08 -40.96
C GLY A 3 13.19 -2.94 -41.95
N SER A 4 12.23 -2.08 -41.77
CA SER A 4 12.17 -0.75 -42.37
C SER A 4 11.95 0.38 -41.36
N ALA A 5 11.57 0.06 -40.11
CA ALA A 5 11.23 1.08 -39.11
C ALA A 5 12.45 1.78 -38.45
N SER A 6 13.61 1.11 -38.38
CA SER A 6 14.81 1.70 -37.75
C SER A 6 15.53 2.74 -38.63
N ASN A 7 15.45 2.59 -39.97
CA ASN A 7 16.13 3.51 -40.88
C ASN A 7 15.40 4.85 -41.03
N VAL A 8 14.07 4.91 -40.88
CA VAL A 8 13.30 6.13 -41.07
C VAL A 8 13.53 7.12 -39.90
N LYS A 9 13.60 6.63 -38.65
CA LYS A 9 13.87 7.51 -37.49
C LYS A 9 15.30 8.05 -37.40
N ILE A 10 16.27 7.31 -37.90
CA ILE A 10 17.67 7.78 -37.97
C ILE A 10 17.78 8.96 -38.93
N VAL A 11 16.98 9.00 -39.99
CA VAL A 11 16.94 10.08 -40.96
C VAL A 11 16.31 11.35 -40.40
N GLU A 12 15.29 11.23 -39.56
CA GLU A 12 14.61 12.40 -38.96
C GLU A 12 15.49 13.19 -37.99
N ASN A 13 16.46 12.54 -37.34
CA ASN A 13 17.36 13.21 -36.38
C ASN A 13 18.70 13.65 -36.99
N SER A 14 18.94 13.34 -38.27
CA SER A 14 20.17 13.76 -38.95
C SER A 14 19.94 15.06 -39.73
N ILE A 15 20.81 16.02 -39.47
CA ILE A 15 20.95 17.24 -40.30
C ILE A 15 22.18 17.11 -41.17
N THR A 16 22.16 17.84 -42.26
CA THR A 16 23.30 17.86 -43.22
C THR A 16 23.89 19.25 -43.16
N PHE A 17 25.21 19.32 -42.97
CA PHE A 17 25.96 20.55 -43.06
C PHE A 17 26.74 20.56 -44.39
N PHE A 18 26.62 21.71 -45.10
CA PHE A 18 27.32 21.90 -46.34
C PHE A 18 28.85 21.95 -46.14
N LYS A 19 29.29 22.64 -45.11
CA LYS A 19 30.72 22.72 -44.73
C LYS A 19 31.35 21.35 -44.48
N THR A 20 30.58 20.37 -43.99
CA THR A 20 31.05 19.00 -43.74
C THR A 20 31.04 18.15 -44.98
N LEU A 21 30.10 18.35 -45.90
CA LEU A 21 30.02 17.55 -47.14
C LEU A 21 30.88 18.08 -48.28
N ALA A 22 31.08 19.41 -48.34
CA ALA A 22 31.80 20.06 -49.47
C ALA A 22 33.20 19.47 -49.68
N PRO A 23 34.07 19.28 -48.65
CA PRO A 23 35.41 18.72 -48.84
C PRO A 23 35.40 17.26 -49.32
N LYS A 24 34.30 16.53 -49.12
CA LYS A 24 34.15 15.11 -49.47
C LYS A 24 33.59 14.89 -50.89
N CYS A 25 33.07 15.96 -51.52
CA CYS A 25 32.48 15.87 -52.87
C CYS A 25 33.34 16.51 -53.93
N LYS A 26 33.92 15.72 -54.82
CA LYS A 26 34.80 16.21 -55.87
C LYS A 26 34.16 17.26 -56.82
N GLN A 27 32.85 17.17 -57.04
CA GLN A 27 32.11 18.15 -57.87
C GLN A 27 32.03 19.52 -57.18
N ILE A 28 31.82 19.51 -55.87
CA ILE A 28 31.72 20.74 -55.08
C ILE A 28 33.12 21.40 -55.00
N ASN A 29 34.16 20.62 -54.71
CA ASN A 29 35.54 21.13 -54.69
C ASN A 29 35.96 21.71 -56.03
N HIS A 30 35.66 21.00 -57.10
CA HIS A 30 35.95 21.51 -58.45
C HIS A 30 35.24 22.85 -58.70
N TYR A 31 33.96 22.98 -58.32
CA TYR A 31 33.27 24.25 -58.46
C TYR A 31 33.94 25.37 -57.64
N ILE A 32 34.31 25.08 -56.39
CA ILE A 32 34.96 26.09 -55.55
C ILE A 32 36.28 26.59 -56.14
N GLU A 33 37.05 25.69 -56.76
CA GLU A 33 38.33 25.99 -57.42
C GLU A 33 38.17 26.71 -58.77
N HIS A 34 37.08 26.41 -59.50
CA HIS A 34 36.85 26.85 -60.89
C HIS A 34 35.60 27.74 -61.06
N ALA A 35 35.07 28.31 -59.98
CA ALA A 35 33.80 29.02 -60.00
C ALA A 35 33.74 30.21 -61.00
N LYS A 36 34.90 30.74 -61.38
CA LYS A 36 35.04 31.86 -62.34
C LYS A 36 35.15 31.45 -63.80
N ASP A 37 35.26 30.15 -64.07
CA ASP A 37 35.46 29.64 -65.44
C ASP A 37 34.09 29.61 -66.17
N ASP A 38 34.17 29.78 -67.48
CA ASP A 38 32.98 29.72 -68.33
C ASP A 38 32.34 28.33 -68.30
N GLY A 39 31.02 28.29 -68.27
CA GLY A 39 30.25 27.05 -68.30
C GLY A 39 29.96 26.41 -66.96
N MET A 40 30.36 27.03 -65.86
CA MET A 40 30.11 26.49 -64.48
C MET A 40 28.66 26.66 -64.00
N GLU A 41 27.76 27.32 -64.72
CA GLU A 41 26.39 27.56 -64.32
C GLU A 41 25.58 26.25 -64.04
N PRO A 42 25.64 25.19 -64.89
CA PRO A 42 24.91 23.98 -64.61
C PRO A 42 25.37 23.31 -63.32
N LEU A 43 26.69 23.29 -63.06
CA LEU A 43 27.26 22.75 -61.84
C LEU A 43 26.90 23.57 -60.62
N TRP A 44 26.98 24.93 -60.73
CA TRP A 44 26.53 25.84 -59.68
C TRP A 44 25.07 25.58 -59.25
N ARG A 45 24.14 25.44 -60.22
CA ARG A 45 22.75 25.12 -59.94
C ARG A 45 22.60 23.79 -59.22
N GLY A 46 23.36 22.79 -59.64
CA GLY A 46 23.42 21.49 -59.00
C GLY A 46 23.89 21.58 -57.54
N ILE A 47 24.94 22.35 -57.29
CA ILE A 47 25.51 22.53 -55.95
C ILE A 47 24.57 23.37 -55.07
N LEU A 48 23.93 24.42 -55.56
CA LEU A 48 22.90 25.16 -54.85
C LEU A 48 21.73 24.25 -54.44
N SER A 49 21.38 23.26 -55.26
CA SER A 49 20.37 22.30 -54.93
C SER A 49 20.74 21.40 -53.76
N ILE A 50 22.04 21.16 -53.56
CA ILE A 50 22.54 20.44 -52.38
C ILE A 50 22.59 21.38 -51.18
N ALA A 51 23.13 22.59 -51.30
CA ALA A 51 23.21 23.57 -50.24
C ALA A 51 21.83 23.88 -49.62
N LYS A 52 20.78 24.05 -50.43
CA LYS A 52 19.43 24.35 -49.99
C LYS A 52 18.86 23.33 -48.97
N TYR A 53 19.35 22.10 -48.99
CA TYR A 53 18.94 21.04 -48.06
C TYR A 53 19.93 20.81 -46.91
N CYS A 54 20.85 21.77 -46.69
CA CYS A 54 21.77 21.80 -45.56
C CYS A 54 21.37 22.85 -44.54
N GLU A 55 21.69 22.63 -43.27
CA GLU A 55 21.38 23.57 -42.17
C GLU A 55 22.10 24.92 -42.33
N ASP A 56 23.34 24.87 -42.77
CA ASP A 56 24.16 26.01 -43.11
C ASP A 56 24.02 26.44 -44.57
N GLY A 57 23.01 25.91 -45.24
CA GLY A 57 22.92 25.94 -46.72
C GLY A 57 22.62 27.32 -47.30
N GLU A 58 21.92 28.20 -46.57
CA GLU A 58 21.59 29.56 -47.03
C GLU A 58 22.87 30.43 -47.09
N GLU A 59 23.65 30.40 -46.00
CA GLU A 59 24.95 31.11 -45.92
C GLU A 59 25.93 30.59 -46.98
N GLU A 60 26.07 29.28 -47.05
CA GLU A 60 26.99 28.63 -48.00
C GLU A 60 26.54 28.80 -49.44
N GLY A 61 25.25 28.74 -49.71
CA GLY A 61 24.70 29.01 -51.06
C GLY A 61 24.95 30.41 -51.56
N GLN A 62 24.86 31.42 -50.65
CA GLN A 62 25.24 32.81 -50.98
C GLN A 62 26.74 32.91 -51.22
N ALA A 63 27.57 32.32 -50.36
CA ALA A 63 29.03 32.31 -50.56
C ALA A 63 29.46 31.67 -51.87
N LEU A 64 28.85 30.51 -52.26
CA LEU A 64 29.10 29.87 -53.54
C LEU A 64 28.73 30.75 -54.75
N SER A 65 27.62 31.48 -54.62
CA SER A 65 27.17 32.38 -55.69
C SER A 65 28.04 33.63 -55.82
N ALA A 66 28.61 34.11 -54.70
CA ALA A 66 29.55 35.23 -54.70
C ALA A 66 30.92 34.90 -55.36
N MET A 67 31.27 33.64 -55.52
CA MET A 67 32.48 33.21 -56.20
C MET A 67 32.41 33.37 -57.75
N HIS A 68 31.22 33.35 -58.32
CA HIS A 68 30.95 33.53 -59.75
C HIS A 68 30.39 34.94 -60.00
N PRO A 69 30.56 35.56 -61.18
CA PRO A 69 30.06 36.89 -61.52
C PRO A 69 28.51 36.90 -61.68
N TYR A 70 27.76 36.27 -60.79
CA TYR A 70 26.29 36.30 -60.72
C TYR A 70 25.83 37.30 -59.66
N ASP A 71 24.75 38.03 -59.97
CA ASP A 71 24.12 38.93 -59.00
C ASP A 71 23.22 38.18 -57.98
N MET A 72 22.88 38.86 -56.91
CA MET A 72 22.03 38.26 -55.87
C MET A 72 20.61 37.99 -56.33
N ASP A 73 20.11 38.75 -57.31
CA ASP A 73 18.75 38.51 -57.84
C ASP A 73 18.71 37.19 -58.60
N ARG A 74 19.78 36.85 -59.33
CA ARG A 74 19.91 35.57 -60.01
C ARG A 74 20.04 34.39 -59.01
N HIS A 75 20.80 34.59 -57.93
CA HIS A 75 20.87 33.64 -56.82
C HIS A 75 19.49 33.38 -56.27
N ASN A 76 18.78 34.40 -55.81
CA ASN A 76 17.44 34.30 -55.19
C ASN A 76 16.45 33.62 -56.17
N THR A 77 16.44 34.02 -57.43
CA THR A 77 15.56 33.40 -58.45
C THR A 77 15.82 31.89 -58.57
N LYS A 78 17.09 31.47 -58.63
CA LYS A 78 17.44 30.05 -58.74
C LYS A 78 17.21 29.27 -57.47
N TRP A 79 17.51 29.89 -56.32
CA TRP A 79 17.24 29.31 -54.98
C TRP A 79 15.76 28.94 -54.79
N HIS A 80 14.88 29.82 -55.18
CA HIS A 80 13.41 29.57 -55.06
C HIS A 80 12.92 28.51 -56.05
N GLN A 81 13.56 28.39 -57.23
CA GLN A 81 13.19 27.38 -58.22
C GLN A 81 13.63 25.94 -57.90
N ILE A 82 14.53 25.74 -56.90
CA ILE A 82 15.01 24.42 -56.50
C ILE A 82 13.89 23.63 -55.81
N LYS A 83 13.48 22.49 -56.38
CA LYS A 83 12.45 21.61 -55.88
C LYS A 83 13.00 20.33 -55.19
N GLY A 84 14.28 20.05 -55.30
CA GLY A 84 14.94 18.88 -54.73
C GLY A 84 16.44 18.85 -55.01
N PRO A 85 17.22 18.06 -54.22
CA PRO A 85 18.65 17.97 -54.37
C PRO A 85 19.01 17.18 -55.64
N TYR A 86 20.04 17.59 -56.35
CA TYR A 86 20.58 16.82 -57.48
C TYR A 86 21.18 15.51 -56.99
N SER A 87 20.96 14.43 -57.75
CA SER A 87 21.66 13.17 -57.53
C SER A 87 23.12 13.26 -57.97
N CYS A 88 23.96 12.33 -57.48
CA CYS A 88 25.34 12.23 -57.92
C CYS A 88 25.46 12.04 -59.45
N LEU A 89 24.54 11.30 -60.06
CA LEU A 89 24.45 11.14 -61.53
C LEU A 89 24.19 12.49 -62.22
N LYS A 90 23.23 13.29 -61.71
CA LYS A 90 22.88 14.57 -62.30
C LYS A 90 23.96 15.63 -62.12
N LEU A 91 24.77 15.52 -61.06
CA LEU A 91 25.96 16.36 -60.88
C LEU A 91 27.09 15.94 -61.87
N ASP A 92 27.24 14.63 -62.15
CA ASP A 92 28.22 14.14 -63.15
C ASP A 92 27.80 14.46 -64.58
N GLU A 93 26.50 14.53 -64.89
CA GLU A 93 25.97 15.03 -66.13
C GLU A 93 26.27 16.52 -66.34
N ALA A 94 26.17 17.33 -65.25
CA ALA A 94 26.47 18.75 -65.27
C ALA A 94 27.97 19.08 -65.47
N ASN A 95 28.85 18.20 -64.98
CA ASN A 95 30.29 18.30 -65.14
C ASN A 95 30.91 16.88 -65.25
N PRO A 96 30.98 16.30 -66.48
CA PRO A 96 31.30 14.90 -66.68
C PRO A 96 32.75 14.53 -66.31
N GLY A 97 32.88 13.33 -65.72
CA GLY A 97 34.19 12.66 -65.54
C GLY A 97 34.78 12.69 -64.17
N LEU A 98 34.40 13.62 -63.29
CA LEU A 98 34.98 13.72 -61.97
C LEU A 98 34.47 12.63 -61.03
N CYS A 99 33.24 12.15 -61.26
CA CYS A 99 32.63 11.15 -60.39
C CYS A 99 33.12 9.72 -60.63
N LYS A 100 33.78 9.43 -61.74
CA LYS A 100 34.37 8.12 -62.08
C LYS A 100 35.42 7.62 -61.08
N GLY A 101 36.12 8.53 -60.41
CA GLY A 101 37.09 8.19 -59.36
C GLY A 101 36.58 8.53 -57.90
N CYS A 102 35.31 8.73 -57.71
CA CYS A 102 34.76 9.04 -56.39
C CYS A 102 34.43 7.74 -55.64
N PRO A 103 34.92 7.52 -54.40
CA PRO A 103 34.66 6.30 -53.62
C PRO A 103 33.18 6.15 -53.21
N HIS A 104 32.41 7.23 -53.33
CA HIS A 104 31.00 7.27 -52.94
C HIS A 104 30.04 7.13 -54.12
N PHE A 105 30.50 7.27 -55.35
CA PHE A 105 29.66 7.21 -56.54
C PHE A 105 29.02 5.83 -56.71
N GLY A 106 27.72 5.78 -56.91
CA GLY A 106 26.92 4.53 -56.92
C GLY A 106 26.58 3.94 -55.56
N LYS A 107 27.19 4.41 -54.49
CA LYS A 107 26.88 4.00 -53.11
C LYS A 107 25.89 4.95 -52.40
N ILE A 108 25.83 6.19 -52.82
CA ILE A 108 24.91 7.23 -52.32
C ILE A 108 24.09 7.82 -53.46
N THR A 109 22.86 8.29 -53.14
CA THR A 109 21.99 8.91 -54.17
C THR A 109 22.40 10.33 -54.47
N ASN A 110 22.84 11.10 -53.46
CA ASN A 110 23.28 12.48 -53.57
C ASN A 110 24.32 12.82 -52.49
N PRO A 111 25.07 13.94 -52.63
CA PRO A 111 26.12 14.34 -51.70
C PRO A 111 25.63 14.64 -50.28
N LEU A 112 24.34 14.90 -50.04
CA LEU A 112 23.81 15.20 -48.69
C LEU A 112 24.18 14.11 -47.67
N ALA A 113 24.31 12.85 -48.14
CA ALA A 113 24.71 11.74 -47.29
C ALA A 113 26.12 11.90 -46.67
N LEU A 114 27.00 12.71 -47.28
CA LEU A 114 28.38 12.92 -46.83
C LEU A 114 28.50 13.96 -45.71
N GLY A 115 27.50 14.81 -45.56
CA GLY A 115 27.47 15.89 -44.58
C GLY A 115 26.49 15.63 -43.41
N ARG A 116 25.97 14.42 -43.30
CA ARG A 116 25.02 14.06 -42.25
C ARG A 116 25.69 14.06 -40.89
N GLU A 117 25.17 14.86 -39.99
CA GLU A 117 25.53 14.91 -38.58
C GLU A 117 24.26 14.78 -37.72
N ILE A 118 24.44 14.37 -36.49
CA ILE A 118 23.32 14.33 -35.56
C ILE A 118 23.31 15.63 -34.76
N LYS A 119 22.22 16.36 -34.84
CA LYS A 119 22.03 17.57 -33.99
C LYS A 119 21.90 17.13 -32.55
N VAL A 120 22.80 17.58 -31.69
CA VAL A 120 22.81 17.26 -30.26
C VAL A 120 22.21 18.41 -29.47
N ASP A 121 21.52 18.06 -28.40
CA ASP A 121 20.95 18.97 -27.41
C ASP A 121 21.31 18.53 -25.99
N ASN A 122 22.52 18.85 -25.57
CA ASN A 122 23.07 18.44 -24.28
C ASN A 122 22.74 19.44 -23.13
N LYS A 123 21.95 20.45 -23.40
CA LYS A 123 21.54 21.41 -22.34
C LYS A 123 20.51 20.78 -21.42
N PRO A 124 20.47 21.19 -20.13
CA PRO A 124 19.36 20.86 -19.28
C PRO A 124 18.05 21.31 -19.92
N LYS A 125 17.06 20.42 -19.95
CA LYS A 125 15.78 20.67 -20.60
C LYS A 125 14.65 20.34 -19.66
N GLU A 126 13.70 21.24 -19.52
CA GLU A 126 12.45 20.96 -18.79
C GLU A 126 11.59 19.99 -19.59
N ILE A 127 11.17 18.94 -18.93
CA ILE A 127 10.28 17.91 -19.48
C ILE A 127 9.07 17.83 -18.59
N ILE A 128 7.89 17.88 -19.20
CA ILE A 128 6.63 17.73 -18.50
C ILE A 128 6.30 16.24 -18.48
N VAL A 129 6.16 15.67 -17.27
CA VAL A 129 5.72 14.31 -17.05
C VAL A 129 4.31 14.34 -16.53
N GLU A 130 3.38 13.70 -17.22
CA GLU A 130 2.02 13.53 -16.73
C GLU A 130 2.00 12.46 -15.63
N THR A 131 1.84 12.88 -14.39
CA THR A 131 1.74 11.98 -13.23
C THR A 131 0.34 11.44 -13.05
N LYS A 132 -0.67 12.17 -13.53
CA LYS A 132 -2.08 11.77 -13.52
C LYS A 132 -2.77 12.19 -14.82
N ALA A 133 -3.56 11.28 -15.38
CA ALA A 133 -4.36 11.58 -16.55
C ALA A 133 -5.41 12.66 -16.25
N ALA A 134 -5.72 13.49 -17.24
CA ALA A 134 -6.82 14.46 -17.17
C ALA A 134 -8.13 13.74 -16.88
N THR A 135 -8.97 14.32 -15.99
CA THR A 135 -10.35 13.93 -15.78
C THR A 135 -11.28 15.00 -16.38
N ALA A 136 -12.59 14.70 -16.49
CA ALA A 136 -13.55 15.66 -17.05
C ALA A 136 -13.54 17.02 -16.33
N ASP A 137 -13.16 17.05 -15.04
CA ASP A 137 -13.24 18.24 -14.20
C ASP A 137 -11.86 18.82 -13.79
N LYS A 138 -10.76 18.13 -14.11
CA LYS A 138 -9.40 18.59 -13.75
C LYS A 138 -8.41 18.29 -14.86
N PRO A 139 -7.50 19.26 -15.18
CA PRO A 139 -6.41 19.00 -16.10
C PRO A 139 -5.48 17.92 -15.55
N ALA A 140 -4.73 17.26 -16.45
CA ALA A 140 -3.69 16.32 -16.06
C ALA A 140 -2.73 16.98 -15.06
N GLU A 141 -2.40 16.28 -13.98
CA GLU A 141 -1.34 16.74 -13.09
C GLU A 141 0.01 16.51 -13.78
N GLN A 142 0.71 17.62 -14.01
CA GLN A 142 2.00 17.62 -14.70
C GLN A 142 3.11 17.90 -13.70
N LEU A 143 4.12 17.04 -13.68
CA LEU A 143 5.35 17.26 -12.95
C LEU A 143 6.41 17.78 -13.93
N MET A 144 7.01 18.94 -13.62
CA MET A 144 8.12 19.48 -14.39
C MET A 144 9.43 18.89 -13.88
N ILE A 145 10.11 18.12 -14.70
CA ILE A 145 11.40 17.49 -14.40
C ILE A 145 12.45 18.06 -15.36
N VAL A 146 13.64 18.34 -14.82
CA VAL A 146 14.75 18.81 -15.63
C VAL A 146 15.59 17.61 -16.07
N ARG A 147 15.67 17.36 -17.39
CA ARG A 147 16.60 16.41 -17.96
C ARG A 147 18.05 16.86 -17.67
N PRO A 148 18.87 16.06 -16.99
CA PRO A 148 20.25 16.43 -16.68
C PRO A 148 21.13 16.43 -17.94
N ILE A 149 22.35 16.97 -17.81
CA ILE A 149 23.39 16.86 -18.82
C ILE A 149 23.77 15.36 -18.98
N PRO A 150 24.00 14.86 -20.20
CA PRO A 150 24.38 13.47 -20.37
C PRO A 150 25.80 13.20 -19.82
N PRO A 151 26.10 11.96 -19.42
CA PRO A 151 27.45 11.57 -19.01
C PRO A 151 28.48 11.81 -20.11
N ARG A 152 29.75 11.94 -19.69
CA ARG A 152 30.85 12.19 -20.63
C ARG A 152 30.93 11.12 -21.69
N GLY A 153 31.04 11.50 -22.97
CA GLY A 153 31.08 10.60 -24.12
C GLY A 153 29.72 10.27 -24.73
N PHE A 154 28.65 10.74 -24.09
CA PHE A 154 27.28 10.57 -24.58
C PHE A 154 26.64 11.92 -24.91
N SER A 155 25.60 11.88 -25.73
CA SER A 155 24.82 13.05 -26.11
C SER A 155 23.36 12.70 -26.34
N TYR A 156 22.49 13.70 -26.16
CA TYR A 156 21.08 13.61 -26.53
C TYR A 156 20.87 14.18 -27.94
N GLY A 157 20.02 13.55 -28.72
CA GLY A 157 19.56 14.11 -29.98
C GLY A 157 18.59 15.27 -29.77
N ALA A 158 18.57 16.25 -30.69
CA ALA A 158 17.65 17.37 -30.64
C ALA A 158 16.17 16.94 -30.60
N ASN A 159 15.82 15.85 -31.26
CA ASN A 159 14.49 15.22 -31.25
C ASN A 159 14.38 14.02 -30.32
N GLY A 160 15.28 13.92 -29.32
CA GLY A 160 15.40 12.79 -28.41
C GLY A 160 16.33 11.69 -28.91
N GLY A 161 16.62 10.76 -28.02
CA GLY A 161 17.54 9.65 -28.25
C GLY A 161 18.91 9.85 -27.63
N ILE A 162 19.56 8.75 -27.33
CA ILE A 162 20.89 8.70 -26.71
C ILE A 162 21.91 8.22 -27.74
N PHE A 163 23.00 8.96 -27.85
CA PHE A 163 24.08 8.71 -28.78
C PHE A 163 25.42 8.64 -28.06
N ILE A 164 26.33 7.81 -28.59
CA ILE A 164 27.73 7.74 -28.16
C ILE A 164 28.66 8.16 -29.28
N ASP A 165 29.72 8.90 -28.97
CA ASP A 165 30.80 9.23 -29.87
C ASP A 165 31.76 8.05 -30.00
N LYS A 166 31.77 7.38 -31.17
CA LYS A 166 32.74 6.34 -31.49
C LYS A 166 33.77 6.85 -32.46
N VAL A 167 35.02 6.50 -32.22
CA VAL A 167 36.11 6.67 -33.21
C VAL A 167 36.12 5.40 -34.07
N ILE A 168 35.78 5.56 -35.34
CA ILE A 168 35.79 4.46 -36.33
C ILE A 168 36.97 4.70 -37.25
N GLU A 169 37.76 3.66 -37.51
CA GLU A 169 38.84 3.68 -38.51
C GLU A 169 38.20 3.34 -39.86
N GLU A 170 38.22 4.30 -40.79
CA GLU A 170 37.71 4.08 -42.14
C GLU A 170 38.80 3.39 -43.03
N GLU A 171 38.36 2.78 -44.17
CA GLU A 171 39.27 2.17 -45.14
C GLU A 171 40.28 3.21 -45.63
N GLY A 172 41.49 3.21 -45.08
CA GLY A 172 42.53 4.23 -45.33
C GLY A 172 43.27 4.63 -44.04
N GLY A 173 42.88 4.15 -42.87
CA GLY A 173 43.59 4.40 -41.62
C GLY A 173 43.22 5.74 -40.95
N GLU A 174 42.25 6.48 -41.47
CA GLU A 174 41.79 7.73 -40.92
C GLU A 174 40.77 7.48 -39.80
N LYS A 175 40.99 8.06 -38.62
CA LYS A 175 40.13 7.94 -37.46
C LYS A 175 39.05 9.03 -37.47
N VAL A 176 37.81 8.63 -37.79
CA VAL A 176 36.67 9.55 -37.85
C VAL A 176 35.79 9.36 -36.63
N LYS A 177 35.45 10.46 -35.94
CA LYS A 177 34.43 10.45 -34.90
C LYS A 177 33.04 10.29 -35.53
N LYS A 178 32.32 9.24 -35.13
CA LYS A 178 30.96 8.98 -35.60
C LYS A 178 30.03 8.80 -34.42
N GLN A 179 28.90 9.47 -34.47
CA GLN A 179 27.86 9.32 -33.48
C GLN A 179 27.01 8.08 -33.79
N VAL A 180 26.83 7.21 -32.77
CA VAL A 180 26.06 5.98 -32.90
C VAL A 180 24.89 6.05 -31.91
N MET A 181 23.67 5.87 -32.41
CA MET A 181 22.46 5.82 -31.58
C MET A 181 22.45 4.55 -30.72
N ILE A 182 22.18 4.73 -29.42
CA ILE A 182 22.01 3.64 -28.46
C ILE A 182 20.53 3.41 -28.16
N LEU A 183 19.79 4.50 -27.90
CA LEU A 183 18.33 4.48 -27.70
C LEU A 183 17.66 5.52 -28.60
N PRO A 184 16.46 5.24 -29.15
CA PRO A 184 15.74 6.17 -30.01
C PRO A 184 14.88 7.18 -29.24
N TYR A 185 15.01 7.24 -27.91
CA TYR A 185 14.28 8.14 -26.99
C TYR A 185 15.16 8.48 -25.79
N ASP A 186 14.77 9.50 -25.04
CA ASP A 186 15.51 9.92 -23.85
C ASP A 186 15.23 8.99 -22.67
N LEU A 187 16.27 8.66 -21.93
CA LEU A 187 16.27 7.95 -20.67
C LEU A 187 17.30 8.63 -19.77
N PHE A 188 16.92 9.03 -18.56
CA PHE A 188 17.86 9.66 -17.63
C PHE A 188 17.48 9.43 -16.18
N VAL A 189 18.46 9.49 -15.29
CA VAL A 189 18.28 9.39 -13.83
C VAL A 189 17.83 10.73 -13.30
N VAL A 190 16.69 10.71 -12.57
CA VAL A 190 16.15 11.89 -11.91
C VAL A 190 16.70 12.00 -10.50
N ASP A 191 16.56 10.96 -9.69
CA ASP A 191 16.94 10.95 -8.29
C ASP A 191 17.45 9.57 -7.85
N ILE A 192 18.20 9.59 -6.75
CA ILE A 192 18.46 8.39 -5.95
C ILE A 192 17.46 8.43 -4.80
N LEU A 193 16.75 7.33 -4.59
CA LEU A 193 15.75 7.17 -3.56
C LEU A 193 16.32 6.28 -2.45
N ASP A 194 16.12 6.67 -1.19
CA ASP A 194 16.47 5.88 -0.01
C ASP A 194 15.19 5.33 0.60
N ASN A 195 15.01 4.02 0.52
CA ASN A 195 13.86 3.34 1.14
C ASN A 195 14.20 2.73 2.51
N GLY A 196 15.36 3.08 3.09
CA GLY A 196 15.84 2.62 4.38
C GLY A 196 16.50 1.22 4.37
N ASP A 197 16.14 0.34 3.43
CA ASP A 197 16.75 -0.97 3.24
C ASP A 197 17.83 -0.93 2.15
N GLU A 198 17.58 -0.20 1.07
CA GLU A 198 18.50 -0.04 -0.07
C GLU A 198 18.26 1.27 -0.82
N HIS A 199 19.25 1.71 -1.58
CA HIS A 199 19.08 2.82 -2.51
C HIS A 199 18.47 2.32 -3.82
N LEU A 200 17.55 3.11 -4.37
CA LEU A 200 16.87 2.87 -5.64
C LEU A 200 17.20 4.00 -6.63
N ILE A 201 17.29 3.68 -7.90
CA ILE A 201 17.49 4.62 -8.98
C ILE A 201 16.13 4.94 -9.59
N HIS A 202 15.72 6.21 -9.57
CA HIS A 202 14.54 6.70 -10.26
C HIS A 202 14.93 7.29 -11.61
N MET A 203 14.38 6.75 -12.67
CA MET A 203 14.65 7.14 -14.05
C MET A 203 13.36 7.51 -14.77
N ILE A 204 13.47 8.46 -15.70
CA ILE A 204 12.39 8.82 -16.62
C ILE A 204 12.74 8.37 -18.03
N VAL A 205 11.74 7.80 -18.70
CA VAL A 205 11.78 7.39 -20.10
C VAL A 205 10.81 8.25 -20.89
N CYS A 206 11.33 9.03 -21.84
CA CYS A 206 10.53 9.88 -22.70
C CYS A 206 10.38 9.26 -24.09
N ARG A 207 9.33 8.48 -24.30
CA ARG A 207 8.98 7.94 -25.61
C ARG A 207 8.17 8.96 -26.41
N PRO A 208 8.14 8.91 -27.74
CA PRO A 208 7.34 9.82 -28.55
C PRO A 208 5.84 9.84 -28.22
N THR A 209 5.31 8.75 -27.69
CA THR A 209 3.90 8.57 -27.39
C THR A 209 3.54 8.80 -25.92
N HIS A 210 4.49 8.62 -25.00
CA HIS A 210 4.25 8.75 -23.56
C HIS A 210 5.56 8.82 -22.79
N THR A 211 5.50 9.41 -21.61
CA THR A 211 6.57 9.42 -20.62
C THR A 211 6.21 8.45 -19.49
N SER A 212 7.20 7.71 -19.00
CA SER A 212 7.02 6.78 -17.87
C SER A 212 8.22 6.84 -16.94
N ASP A 213 7.99 6.57 -15.66
CA ASP A 213 9.03 6.40 -14.65
C ASP A 213 9.39 4.92 -14.48
N ILE A 214 10.62 4.70 -14.09
CA ILE A 214 11.19 3.38 -13.81
C ILE A 214 12.01 3.49 -12.54
N ILE A 215 11.87 2.47 -11.69
CA ILE A 215 12.64 2.36 -10.47
C ILE A 215 13.36 1.02 -10.47
N MET A 216 14.65 1.06 -10.20
CA MET A 216 15.46 -0.15 -10.07
C MET A 216 16.41 -0.06 -8.86
N PRO A 217 16.76 -1.20 -8.22
CA PRO A 217 17.75 -1.22 -7.16
C PRO A 217 19.09 -0.68 -7.65
N GLN A 218 19.74 0.21 -6.89
CA GLN A 218 21.03 0.77 -7.26
C GLN A 218 22.12 -0.31 -7.40
N LYS A 219 22.04 -1.37 -6.59
CA LYS A 219 22.93 -2.53 -6.70
C LYS A 219 22.91 -3.19 -8.09
N SER A 220 21.77 -3.17 -8.78
CA SER A 220 21.66 -3.73 -10.14
C SER A 220 22.43 -2.92 -11.19
N ALA A 221 22.71 -1.64 -10.92
CA ALA A 221 23.52 -0.79 -11.83
C ALA A 221 25.03 -1.09 -11.75
N VAL A 222 25.48 -1.94 -10.84
CA VAL A 222 26.88 -2.38 -10.75
C VAL A 222 27.18 -3.51 -11.74
N SER A 223 26.17 -4.28 -12.16
CA SER A 223 26.29 -5.40 -13.09
C SER A 223 25.64 -5.07 -14.43
N LYS A 224 26.40 -5.22 -15.53
CA LYS A 224 25.89 -5.01 -16.89
C LYS A 224 24.67 -5.91 -17.17
N ASP A 225 24.79 -7.20 -16.86
CA ASP A 225 23.76 -8.17 -17.21
C ASP A 225 22.47 -7.95 -16.42
N GLU A 226 22.57 -7.52 -15.16
CA GLU A 226 21.40 -7.14 -14.36
C GLU A 226 20.76 -5.85 -14.86
N THR A 227 21.57 -4.82 -15.16
CA THR A 227 21.06 -3.55 -15.70
C THR A 227 20.29 -3.79 -17.00
N VAL A 228 20.88 -4.51 -17.95
CA VAL A 228 20.25 -4.75 -19.25
C VAL A 228 18.98 -5.58 -19.11
N LYS A 229 18.96 -6.60 -18.24
CA LYS A 229 17.75 -7.40 -17.95
C LYS A 229 16.64 -6.56 -17.32
N MET A 230 16.99 -5.73 -16.35
CA MET A 230 16.03 -4.82 -15.70
C MET A 230 15.44 -3.82 -16.68
N LEU A 231 16.27 -3.18 -17.51
CA LEU A 231 15.80 -2.26 -18.54
C LEU A 231 14.91 -2.97 -19.57
N ALA A 232 15.28 -4.19 -19.99
CA ALA A 232 14.49 -4.99 -20.93
C ALA A 232 13.11 -5.37 -20.36
N SER A 233 12.99 -5.63 -19.05
CA SER A 233 11.70 -5.88 -18.41
C SER A 233 10.74 -4.68 -18.47
N HIS A 234 11.28 -3.46 -18.64
CA HIS A 234 10.55 -2.21 -18.88
C HIS A 234 10.46 -1.82 -20.36
N ASN A 235 10.70 -2.78 -21.25
CA ASN A 235 10.69 -2.55 -22.70
C ASN A 235 11.71 -1.47 -23.15
N ILE A 236 12.89 -1.44 -22.51
CA ILE A 236 14.02 -0.58 -22.89
C ILE A 236 15.12 -1.49 -23.41
N ILE A 237 15.31 -1.48 -24.72
CA ILE A 237 16.26 -2.31 -25.42
C ILE A 237 17.12 -1.39 -26.29
N ALA A 238 18.44 -1.56 -26.20
CA ALA A 238 19.37 -0.83 -27.06
C ALA A 238 19.11 -1.10 -28.54
N VAL A 239 19.33 -0.12 -29.39
CA VAL A 239 19.27 -0.30 -30.83
C VAL A 239 20.25 -1.40 -31.24
N TYR A 240 19.81 -2.30 -32.13
CA TYR A 240 20.63 -3.40 -32.59
C TYR A 240 21.98 -2.92 -33.16
N GLY A 241 23.06 -3.43 -32.59
CA GLY A 241 24.41 -3.07 -32.99
C GLY A 241 25.47 -3.65 -32.05
N LYS A 242 26.65 -3.98 -32.56
CA LYS A 242 27.73 -4.57 -31.75
C LYS A 242 28.13 -3.64 -30.60
N GLY A 243 27.97 -4.12 -29.36
CA GLY A 243 28.35 -3.41 -28.14
C GLY A 243 27.37 -2.37 -27.66
N ASN A 244 26.19 -2.18 -28.28
CA ASN A 244 25.23 -1.17 -27.83
C ASN A 244 24.64 -1.48 -26.44
N ASP A 245 24.50 -2.73 -26.03
CA ASP A 245 24.12 -3.11 -24.67
C ASP A 245 25.17 -2.68 -23.61
N VAL A 246 26.47 -2.78 -24.00
CA VAL A 246 27.55 -2.30 -23.12
C VAL A 246 27.48 -0.77 -22.99
N HIS A 247 27.25 -0.06 -24.10
CA HIS A 247 27.17 1.40 -24.07
C HIS A 247 25.92 1.89 -23.34
N LEU A 248 24.79 1.17 -23.42
CA LEU A 248 23.61 1.47 -22.62
C LEU A 248 23.92 1.32 -21.11
N TYR A 249 24.60 0.25 -20.73
CA TYR A 249 25.06 0.06 -19.35
C TYR A 249 26.01 1.18 -18.90
N GLU A 250 27.03 1.52 -19.71
CA GLU A 250 27.98 2.59 -19.41
C GLU A 250 27.29 3.94 -19.25
N TYR A 251 26.28 4.21 -20.08
CA TYR A 251 25.46 5.40 -19.99
C TYR A 251 24.70 5.46 -18.65
N ILE A 252 23.99 4.39 -18.29
CA ILE A 252 23.23 4.32 -17.02
C ILE A 252 24.18 4.47 -15.83
N ARG A 253 25.33 3.76 -15.85
CA ARG A 253 26.33 3.86 -14.79
C ARG A 253 26.85 5.29 -14.63
N GLY A 254 27.14 5.98 -15.71
CA GLY A 254 27.57 7.39 -15.68
C GLY A 254 26.49 8.32 -15.12
N CYS A 255 25.21 8.10 -15.48
CA CYS A 255 24.10 8.85 -14.89
C CYS A 255 23.97 8.60 -13.37
N VAL A 256 24.10 7.36 -12.92
CA VAL A 256 24.03 6.99 -11.49
C VAL A 256 25.20 7.58 -10.71
N GLU A 257 26.42 7.49 -11.26
CA GLU A 257 27.62 8.09 -10.65
C GLU A 257 27.45 9.61 -10.46
N TYR A 258 26.96 10.30 -11.49
CA TYR A 258 26.67 11.72 -11.41
C TYR A 258 25.61 12.05 -10.35
N ALA A 259 24.51 11.31 -10.35
CA ALA A 259 23.42 11.52 -9.38
C ALA A 259 23.90 11.23 -7.95
N SER A 260 24.60 10.14 -7.70
CA SER A 260 25.13 9.78 -6.39
C SER A 260 26.17 10.76 -5.84
N SER A 261 26.92 11.43 -6.72
CA SER A 261 27.95 12.40 -6.33
C SER A 261 27.39 13.81 -6.10
N ASN A 262 26.28 14.16 -6.73
CA ASN A 262 25.77 15.55 -6.76
C ASN A 262 24.41 15.73 -6.10
N LYS A 263 23.73 14.65 -5.73
CA LYS A 263 22.40 14.72 -5.12
C LYS A 263 22.37 13.97 -3.80
N VAL A 264 21.63 14.51 -2.83
CA VAL A 264 21.27 13.78 -1.60
C VAL A 264 20.15 12.82 -1.94
N ALA A 265 20.25 11.58 -1.46
CA ALA A 265 19.21 10.60 -1.65
C ALA A 265 17.88 11.07 -1.01
N VAL A 266 16.80 10.95 -1.78
CA VAL A 266 15.47 11.33 -1.33
C VAL A 266 14.88 10.19 -0.51
N LYS A 267 14.54 10.46 0.76
CA LYS A 267 13.87 9.46 1.59
C LYS A 267 12.50 9.12 1.01
N VAL A 268 12.28 7.83 0.77
CA VAL A 268 11.01 7.31 0.27
C VAL A 268 10.20 6.76 1.43
N PRO A 269 8.93 7.14 1.57
CA PRO A 269 8.06 6.58 2.60
C PRO A 269 7.89 5.07 2.43
N HIS A 270 7.95 4.32 3.55
CA HIS A 270 7.72 2.87 3.58
C HIS A 270 6.25 2.51 3.64
N SER A 271 5.42 3.46 4.03
CA SER A 271 3.99 3.25 4.28
C SER A 271 3.19 4.48 3.89
N CYS A 272 1.91 4.28 3.63
CA CYS A 272 0.92 5.35 3.61
C CYS A 272 0.73 5.96 5.01
N GLY A 273 -0.13 6.97 5.10
CA GLY A 273 -0.52 7.53 6.39
C GLY A 273 0.46 8.57 6.94
N TRP A 274 0.31 8.85 8.23
CA TRP A 274 1.11 9.84 8.93
C TRP A 274 2.59 9.46 9.01
N GLN A 275 3.45 10.44 8.76
CA GLN A 275 4.90 10.35 8.91
C GLN A 275 5.36 11.12 10.17
N GLU A 276 6.61 10.93 10.57
CA GLU A 276 7.17 11.56 11.79
C GLU A 276 7.19 13.10 11.73
N ASP A 277 7.31 13.67 10.53
CA ASP A 277 7.31 15.12 10.28
C ASP A 277 5.91 15.73 10.18
N ASN A 278 4.86 14.98 10.55
CA ASN A 278 3.46 15.34 10.39
C ASN A 278 2.98 15.50 8.93
N SER A 279 3.75 15.08 7.95
CA SER A 279 3.27 14.89 6.60
C SER A 279 2.39 13.63 6.51
N PHE A 280 1.65 13.51 5.41
CA PHE A 280 0.81 12.33 5.15
C PHE A 280 1.08 11.79 3.76
N VAL A 281 1.24 10.47 3.66
CA VAL A 281 1.51 9.76 2.39
C VAL A 281 0.27 9.06 1.89
N TYR A 282 -0.12 9.38 0.66
CA TYR A 282 -1.25 8.73 -0.01
C TYR A 282 -1.06 8.79 -1.53
N ASP A 283 -1.28 7.67 -2.23
CA ASP A 283 -1.19 7.57 -3.69
C ASP A 283 0.13 8.15 -4.23
N SER A 284 1.28 7.69 -3.69
CA SER A 284 2.63 8.17 -4.03
C SER A 284 2.82 9.71 -3.89
N THR A 285 1.97 10.36 -3.12
CA THR A 285 2.04 11.80 -2.87
C THR A 285 2.25 12.06 -1.38
N ILE A 286 3.23 12.88 -1.05
CA ILE A 286 3.45 13.41 0.30
C ILE A 286 2.71 14.73 0.42
N PHE A 287 1.76 14.80 1.35
CA PHE A 287 1.03 16.00 1.70
C PHE A 287 1.70 16.65 2.91
N SER A 288 2.30 17.80 2.73
CA SER A 288 3.05 18.50 3.79
C SER A 288 2.21 19.55 4.51
N PRO A 289 2.51 19.86 5.80
CA PRO A 289 1.78 20.87 6.57
C PRO A 289 1.79 22.27 5.95
N ASP A 290 2.85 22.62 5.21
CA ASP A 290 2.97 23.88 4.47
C ASP A 290 2.08 23.93 3.20
N GLY A 291 1.35 22.87 2.93
CA GLY A 291 0.42 22.75 1.81
C GLY A 291 1.04 22.28 0.50
N LYS A 292 2.33 21.94 0.50
CA LYS A 292 2.97 21.31 -0.68
C LYS A 292 2.55 19.87 -0.84
N GLU A 293 2.41 19.46 -2.09
CA GLU A 293 2.18 18.08 -2.50
C GLU A 293 3.38 17.64 -3.35
N LEU A 294 4.12 16.64 -2.85
CA LEU A 294 5.30 16.11 -3.53
C LEU A 294 5.02 14.68 -3.99
N TYR A 295 5.10 14.45 -5.30
CA TYR A 295 5.08 13.09 -5.84
C TYR A 295 6.42 12.39 -5.53
N VAL A 296 6.35 11.23 -4.88
CA VAL A 296 7.50 10.37 -4.61
C VAL A 296 7.12 8.94 -4.96
N PRO A 297 7.81 8.32 -5.92
CA PRO A 297 7.54 6.93 -6.26
C PRO A 297 7.78 6.01 -5.07
N THR A 298 6.83 5.12 -4.81
CA THR A 298 6.87 4.18 -3.68
C THR A 298 6.74 2.74 -4.17
N PRO A 299 7.82 2.15 -4.74
CA PRO A 299 7.78 0.83 -5.38
C PRO A 299 7.37 -0.30 -4.44
N GLY A 300 7.74 -0.20 -3.15
CA GLY A 300 7.34 -1.17 -2.13
C GLY A 300 5.83 -1.21 -1.87
N MET A 301 5.08 -0.21 -2.33
CA MET A 301 3.63 -0.10 -2.17
C MET A 301 2.86 -0.23 -3.50
N ALA A 302 3.43 -0.85 -4.53
CA ALA A 302 2.84 -0.87 -5.87
C ALA A 302 1.37 -1.35 -5.90
N ASN A 303 1.03 -2.43 -5.20
CA ASN A 303 -0.34 -2.93 -5.12
C ASN A 303 -1.27 -2.00 -4.34
N VAL A 304 -0.76 -1.31 -3.31
CA VAL A 304 -1.53 -0.30 -2.56
C VAL A 304 -1.80 0.87 -3.48
N ASN A 305 -0.78 1.43 -4.12
CA ASN A 305 -0.90 2.57 -5.02
C ASN A 305 -1.83 2.27 -6.22
N TYR A 306 -1.76 1.06 -6.77
CA TYR A 306 -2.68 0.65 -7.82
C TYR A 306 -4.15 0.69 -7.36
N ALA A 307 -4.42 0.20 -6.16
CA ALA A 307 -5.77 0.19 -5.58
C ALA A 307 -6.25 1.58 -5.12
N THR A 308 -5.33 2.46 -4.71
CA THR A 308 -5.64 3.77 -4.10
C THR A 308 -5.62 4.93 -5.09
N LYS A 309 -5.25 4.72 -6.35
CA LYS A 309 -5.23 5.77 -7.37
C LYS A 309 -6.61 6.42 -7.52
N PRO A 310 -6.79 7.72 -7.19
CA PRO A 310 -8.10 8.36 -7.21
C PRO A 310 -8.70 8.39 -8.61
N MET A 311 -10.01 8.16 -8.71
CA MET A 311 -10.75 8.19 -9.97
C MET A 311 -12.13 8.84 -9.77
N GLY A 312 -12.64 9.49 -10.82
CA GLY A 312 -13.99 10.08 -10.85
C GLY A 312 -14.09 11.41 -10.11
N THR A 313 -15.30 11.75 -9.69
CA THR A 313 -15.64 13.04 -9.11
C THR A 313 -16.23 12.91 -7.70
N LEU A 314 -16.06 13.98 -6.91
CA LEU A 314 -16.62 14.07 -5.57
C LEU A 314 -18.16 14.07 -5.60
N ASP A 315 -18.76 14.72 -6.59
CA ASP A 315 -20.21 14.86 -6.66
C ASP A 315 -20.92 13.54 -7.02
N GLU A 316 -20.34 12.74 -7.92
CA GLU A 316 -20.86 11.40 -8.20
C GLU A 316 -20.71 10.47 -6.99
N TRP A 317 -19.60 10.54 -6.27
CA TRP A 317 -19.44 9.79 -5.03
C TRP A 317 -20.48 10.19 -3.98
N LYS A 318 -20.75 11.50 -3.81
CA LYS A 318 -21.76 12.01 -2.86
C LYS A 318 -23.16 11.49 -3.13
N LYS A 319 -23.51 11.20 -4.39
CA LYS A 319 -24.84 10.65 -4.72
C LYS A 319 -25.10 9.35 -3.97
N VAL A 320 -24.08 8.48 -3.85
CA VAL A 320 -24.19 7.20 -3.13
C VAL A 320 -24.42 7.43 -1.64
N LEU A 321 -23.58 8.25 -1.01
CA LEU A 321 -23.69 8.54 0.41
C LEU A 321 -25.04 9.21 0.74
N ASN A 322 -25.46 10.21 -0.05
CA ASN A 322 -26.75 10.90 0.14
C ASN A 322 -27.92 9.93 -0.03
N MET A 323 -27.84 8.96 -0.94
CA MET A 323 -28.86 7.92 -1.10
C MET A 323 -28.93 7.03 0.16
N TYR A 324 -27.79 6.64 0.75
CA TYR A 324 -27.79 5.86 1.99
C TYR A 324 -28.38 6.66 3.16
N ILE A 325 -28.06 7.95 3.25
CA ILE A 325 -28.61 8.87 4.27
C ILE A 325 -30.14 9.01 4.08
N ALA A 326 -30.61 9.24 2.85
CA ALA A 326 -32.03 9.40 2.56
C ALA A 326 -32.85 8.12 2.84
N LYS A 327 -32.22 6.96 2.75
CA LYS A 327 -32.81 5.65 3.10
C LYS A 327 -32.64 5.28 4.58
N GLU A 328 -32.04 6.15 5.37
CA GLU A 328 -31.76 5.92 6.81
C GLU A 328 -30.99 4.62 7.06
N LEU A 329 -30.03 4.29 6.20
CA LEU A 329 -29.15 3.11 6.33
C LEU A 329 -27.99 3.42 7.29
N TRP A 330 -28.31 3.79 8.53
CA TRP A 330 -27.36 4.35 9.47
C TRP A 330 -26.25 3.40 9.87
N GLU A 331 -26.52 2.09 9.96
CA GLU A 331 -25.49 1.08 10.21
C GLU A 331 -24.45 1.05 9.06
N ILE A 332 -24.91 1.16 7.81
CA ILE A 332 -24.04 1.19 6.63
C ILE A 332 -23.25 2.49 6.60
N VAL A 333 -23.89 3.63 6.85
CA VAL A 333 -23.22 4.94 6.88
C VAL A 333 -22.18 4.97 8.01
N THR A 334 -22.54 4.56 9.22
CA THR A 334 -21.63 4.55 10.37
C THR A 334 -20.41 3.67 10.11
N MET A 335 -20.61 2.47 9.59
CA MET A 335 -19.51 1.56 9.26
C MET A 335 -18.68 2.07 8.06
N GLY A 336 -19.31 2.72 7.09
CA GLY A 336 -18.59 3.41 6.01
C GLY A 336 -17.65 4.50 6.53
N MET A 337 -18.04 5.22 7.58
CA MET A 337 -17.21 6.27 8.21
C MET A 337 -15.99 5.71 8.96
N VAL A 338 -15.92 4.41 9.27
CA VAL A 338 -14.69 3.77 9.76
C VAL A 338 -13.53 3.98 8.76
N GLY A 339 -13.84 4.00 7.45
CA GLY A 339 -12.88 4.28 6.40
C GLY A 339 -12.07 5.56 6.65
N PRO A 340 -12.68 6.73 6.58
CA PRO A 340 -11.99 8.01 6.79
C PRO A 340 -11.58 8.23 8.25
N ALA A 341 -12.28 7.66 9.24
CA ALA A 341 -11.97 7.82 10.66
C ALA A 341 -10.62 7.21 11.05
N SER A 342 -10.18 6.18 10.33
CA SER A 342 -8.94 5.46 10.62
C SER A 342 -7.72 6.39 10.77
N ILE A 343 -7.63 7.45 9.96
CA ILE A 343 -6.51 8.40 10.00
C ILE A 343 -6.41 9.18 11.32
N LEU A 344 -7.52 9.31 12.06
CA LEU A 344 -7.55 9.99 13.35
C LEU A 344 -7.07 9.09 14.51
N MET A 345 -6.97 7.76 14.31
CA MET A 345 -6.42 6.86 15.31
C MET A 345 -4.99 7.23 15.70
N HIS A 346 -4.24 7.85 14.79
CA HIS A 346 -2.92 8.39 15.07
C HIS A 346 -2.90 9.36 16.27
N PHE A 347 -3.97 10.12 16.47
CA PHE A 347 -4.09 11.10 17.56
C PHE A 347 -4.55 10.46 18.88
N SER A 348 -5.04 9.23 18.86
CA SER A 348 -5.62 8.58 20.03
C SER A 348 -4.60 8.02 21.03
N GLY A 349 -3.38 7.77 20.58
CA GLY A 349 -2.35 7.00 21.29
C GLY A 349 -2.55 5.49 21.25
N PHE A 350 -3.66 4.99 20.65
CA PHE A 350 -3.94 3.56 20.47
C PHE A 350 -3.57 3.10 19.07
N ARG A 351 -3.20 1.81 18.95
CA ARG A 351 -2.65 1.26 17.72
C ARG A 351 -3.69 0.68 16.77
N GLY A 352 -4.89 0.38 17.28
CA GLY A 352 -5.98 -0.11 16.45
C GLY A 352 -7.24 -0.46 17.22
N VAL A 353 -8.35 -0.49 16.50
CA VAL A 353 -9.66 -0.96 16.94
C VAL A 353 -10.36 -1.63 15.76
N VAL A 354 -11.17 -2.63 16.05
CA VAL A 354 -11.86 -3.43 15.04
C VAL A 354 -13.35 -3.14 15.06
N TYR A 355 -13.90 -2.94 13.88
CA TYR A 355 -15.35 -2.85 13.62
C TYR A 355 -15.78 -4.02 12.76
N HIS A 356 -16.86 -4.67 13.17
CA HIS A 356 -17.38 -5.86 12.52
C HIS A 356 -18.84 -5.69 12.11
N LEU A 357 -19.15 -6.16 10.89
CA LEU A 357 -20.54 -6.28 10.41
C LEU A 357 -20.93 -7.77 10.42
N GLY A 358 -21.64 -8.18 11.45
CA GLY A 358 -22.10 -9.55 11.64
C GLY A 358 -23.56 -9.73 11.23
N SER A 359 -23.88 -10.66 10.31
CA SER A 359 -25.24 -11.03 9.99
C SER A 359 -25.31 -12.37 9.29
N SER A 360 -26.13 -13.28 9.80
CA SER A 360 -26.45 -14.56 9.14
C SER A 360 -27.30 -14.40 7.87
N GLY A 361 -27.99 -13.25 7.71
CA GLY A 361 -28.81 -12.95 6.55
C GLY A 361 -28.01 -12.33 5.40
N SER A 362 -28.35 -12.74 4.17
CA SER A 362 -27.91 -12.08 2.94
C SER A 362 -28.68 -10.75 2.72
N GLY A 363 -28.14 -9.84 1.90
CA GLY A 363 -28.85 -8.60 1.52
C GLY A 363 -28.92 -7.50 2.58
N ARG A 364 -28.24 -7.65 3.71
CA ARG A 364 -28.27 -6.65 4.82
C ARG A 364 -27.25 -5.53 4.71
N GLY A 365 -26.62 -5.34 3.54
CA GLY A 365 -25.75 -4.20 3.27
C GLY A 365 -24.31 -4.31 3.78
N LYS A 366 -23.85 -5.47 4.26
CA LYS A 366 -22.45 -5.66 4.70
C LYS A 366 -21.43 -5.19 3.65
N SER A 367 -21.55 -5.71 2.44
CA SER A 367 -20.63 -5.36 1.33
C SER A 367 -20.77 -3.90 0.90
N LEU A 368 -21.94 -3.26 1.11
CA LEU A 368 -22.16 -1.84 0.82
C LEU A 368 -21.37 -0.95 1.80
N ALA A 369 -21.39 -1.29 3.09
CA ALA A 369 -20.61 -0.59 4.10
C ALA A 369 -19.10 -0.72 3.85
N LEU A 370 -18.64 -1.93 3.52
CA LEU A 370 -17.24 -2.17 3.15
C LEU A 370 -16.85 -1.39 1.88
N ALA A 371 -17.72 -1.36 0.87
CA ALA A 371 -17.48 -0.62 -0.36
C ALA A 371 -17.42 0.88 -0.10
N LEU A 372 -18.32 1.43 0.72
CA LEU A 372 -18.30 2.82 1.12
C LEU A 372 -17.00 3.16 1.86
N ALA A 373 -16.61 2.38 2.87
CA ALA A 373 -15.38 2.60 3.64
C ALA A 373 -14.12 2.56 2.75
N ALA A 374 -14.04 1.58 1.83
CA ALA A 374 -12.92 1.45 0.91
C ALA A 374 -12.87 2.59 -0.12
N SER A 375 -14.04 3.07 -0.59
CA SER A 375 -14.13 4.10 -1.63
C SER A 375 -13.56 5.46 -1.23
N PHE A 376 -13.42 5.75 0.05
CA PHE A 376 -12.71 6.93 0.51
C PHE A 376 -11.24 6.93 0.04
N TRP A 377 -10.64 5.74 -0.06
CA TRP A 377 -9.20 5.58 -0.26
C TRP A 377 -8.82 4.93 -1.59
N GLY A 378 -9.73 4.19 -2.21
CA GLY A 378 -9.41 3.47 -3.44
C GLY A 378 -10.59 2.72 -4.04
N HIS A 379 -10.29 1.95 -5.08
CA HIS A 379 -11.30 1.13 -5.73
C HIS A 379 -11.90 0.12 -4.75
N PRO A 380 -13.23 0.10 -4.54
CA PRO A 380 -13.87 -0.68 -3.49
C PRO A 380 -13.52 -2.16 -3.46
N GLU A 381 -13.28 -2.78 -4.62
CA GLU A 381 -12.95 -4.21 -4.72
C GLU A 381 -11.44 -4.47 -4.65
N LEU A 382 -10.60 -3.61 -5.24
CA LEU A 382 -9.14 -3.78 -5.25
C LEU A 382 -8.51 -3.39 -3.91
N TYR A 383 -9.11 -2.46 -3.20
CA TYR A 383 -8.64 -2.01 -1.89
C TYR A 383 -8.87 -3.07 -0.81
N ARG A 384 -9.99 -3.78 -0.87
CA ARG A 384 -10.37 -4.80 0.11
C ARG A 384 -9.44 -6.01 0.07
N VAL A 385 -9.21 -6.56 1.24
CA VAL A 385 -8.53 -7.83 1.45
C VAL A 385 -9.57 -8.94 1.56
N THR A 386 -9.32 -10.08 0.94
CA THR A 386 -10.23 -11.23 0.96
C THR A 386 -9.74 -12.31 1.91
N GLN A 387 -10.61 -13.27 2.24
CA GLN A 387 -10.28 -14.42 3.09
C GLN A 387 -9.13 -15.30 2.57
N SER A 388 -8.78 -15.23 1.28
CA SER A 388 -7.63 -15.94 0.70
C SER A 388 -6.29 -15.35 1.14
N THR A 389 -6.28 -14.16 1.74
CA THR A 389 -5.08 -13.49 2.22
C THR A 389 -4.55 -14.19 3.48
N SER A 390 -3.28 -14.58 3.48
CA SER A 390 -2.65 -15.16 4.67
C SER A 390 -2.55 -14.15 5.82
N ALA A 391 -2.47 -14.63 7.07
CA ALA A 391 -2.30 -13.76 8.24
C ALA A 391 -1.05 -12.86 8.13
N VAL A 392 0.04 -13.41 7.59
CA VAL A 392 1.28 -12.66 7.36
C VAL A 392 1.08 -11.54 6.33
N ALA A 393 0.40 -11.84 5.22
CA ALA A 393 0.11 -10.84 4.19
C ALA A 393 -0.83 -9.74 4.72
N ALA A 394 -1.83 -10.09 5.54
CA ALA A 394 -2.70 -9.11 6.19
C ALA A 394 -1.92 -8.19 7.14
N GLN A 395 -0.98 -8.74 7.92
CA GLN A 395 -0.13 -7.97 8.82
C GLN A 395 0.83 -7.04 8.05
N GLN A 396 1.43 -7.52 6.95
CA GLN A 396 2.24 -6.66 6.08
C GLN A 396 1.41 -5.55 5.44
N ARG A 397 0.18 -5.86 5.02
CA ARG A 397 -0.74 -4.86 4.48
C ARG A 397 -1.08 -3.77 5.51
N GLN A 398 -1.24 -4.12 6.80
CA GLN A 398 -1.43 -3.14 7.87
C GLN A 398 -0.25 -2.16 7.96
N GLY A 399 0.97 -2.66 7.90
CA GLY A 399 2.17 -1.83 7.91
C GLY A 399 2.24 -0.88 6.70
N LEU A 400 1.89 -1.37 5.50
CA LEU A 400 1.86 -0.53 4.31
C LEU A 400 0.76 0.54 4.35
N LEU A 401 -0.41 0.22 4.92
CA LEU A 401 -1.52 1.15 5.09
C LEU A 401 -1.28 2.15 6.21
N ASN A 402 -0.58 1.74 7.28
CA ASN A 402 -0.24 2.50 8.48
C ASN A 402 -1.47 3.16 9.15
N SER A 403 -1.92 4.31 8.66
CA SER A 403 -3.08 5.06 9.20
C SER A 403 -4.36 4.88 8.38
N LEU A 404 -4.26 4.33 7.16
CA LEU A 404 -5.43 4.02 6.33
C LEU A 404 -6.13 2.76 6.84
N PRO A 405 -7.46 2.61 6.68
CA PRO A 405 -8.19 1.46 7.21
C PRO A 405 -7.78 0.16 6.52
N LEU A 406 -7.80 -0.94 7.27
CA LEU A 406 -7.80 -2.28 6.68
C LEU A 406 -9.24 -2.74 6.50
N VAL A 407 -9.69 -2.92 5.27
CA VAL A 407 -11.04 -3.39 4.94
C VAL A 407 -10.97 -4.83 4.46
N MET A 408 -11.67 -5.74 5.14
CA MET A 408 -11.64 -7.19 4.88
C MET A 408 -13.05 -7.73 4.64
N ASP A 409 -13.21 -8.54 3.62
CA ASP A 409 -14.49 -9.19 3.31
C ASP A 409 -14.43 -10.66 3.67
N GLU A 410 -15.49 -11.17 4.33
CA GLU A 410 -15.75 -12.57 4.67
C GLU A 410 -14.60 -13.30 5.39
N ILE A 411 -14.55 -13.21 6.73
CA ILE A 411 -13.46 -13.83 7.52
C ILE A 411 -13.78 -15.27 7.93
N THR A 412 -15.06 -15.65 8.03
CA THR A 412 -15.50 -16.84 8.76
C THR A 412 -15.57 -18.13 7.97
N ASN A 413 -15.34 -18.10 6.64
CA ASN A 413 -15.47 -19.28 5.78
C ASN A 413 -14.21 -20.18 5.74
N LYS A 414 -13.17 -19.86 6.51
CA LYS A 414 -12.01 -20.75 6.65
C LYS A 414 -12.25 -21.83 7.71
N ASN A 415 -11.75 -23.03 7.46
CA ASN A 415 -11.74 -24.22 8.33
C ASN A 415 -11.33 -23.89 9.79
N ARG A 416 -11.35 -24.89 10.70
CA ARG A 416 -11.00 -24.80 12.15
C ARG A 416 -9.81 -23.89 12.49
N GLU A 417 -8.84 -23.68 11.59
CA GLU A 417 -7.71 -22.77 11.73
C GLU A 417 -8.11 -21.28 11.90
N SER A 418 -9.31 -20.89 11.41
CA SER A 418 -9.78 -19.50 11.55
C SER A 418 -10.14 -19.12 12.99
N PHE A 419 -10.50 -20.08 13.83
CA PHE A 419 -10.79 -19.82 15.25
C PHE A 419 -9.53 -19.42 16.05
N GLU A 420 -8.35 -19.89 15.64
CA GLU A 420 -7.10 -19.57 16.31
C GLU A 420 -6.46 -18.27 15.77
N TRP A 421 -6.68 -17.97 14.48
CA TRP A 421 -6.10 -16.79 13.84
C TRP A 421 -6.69 -15.46 14.34
N LEU A 422 -8.01 -15.36 14.47
CA LEU A 422 -8.68 -14.10 14.76
C LEU A 422 -8.32 -13.50 16.13
N PRO A 423 -8.32 -14.26 17.23
CA PRO A 423 -7.91 -13.71 18.53
C PRO A 423 -6.46 -13.22 18.53
N GLN A 424 -5.55 -13.96 17.90
CA GLN A 424 -4.16 -13.53 17.78
C GLN A 424 -4.04 -12.27 16.92
N PHE A 425 -4.81 -12.19 15.83
CA PHE A 425 -4.87 -11.02 14.97
C PHE A 425 -5.36 -9.78 15.73
N LEU A 426 -6.40 -9.90 16.57
CA LEU A 426 -6.91 -8.81 17.41
C LEU A 426 -5.87 -8.30 18.41
N LEU A 427 -5.08 -9.21 18.98
CA LEU A 427 -3.98 -8.85 19.88
C LEU A 427 -2.84 -8.16 19.12
N ASP A 428 -2.39 -8.76 18.01
CA ASP A 428 -1.30 -8.24 17.18
C ASP A 428 -1.64 -6.84 16.65
N LEU A 429 -2.89 -6.62 16.22
CA LEU A 429 -3.37 -5.33 15.74
C LEU A 429 -3.10 -4.20 16.75
N THR A 430 -3.37 -4.45 18.02
CA THR A 430 -3.25 -3.44 19.08
C THR A 430 -1.81 -3.24 19.56
N GLN A 431 -0.87 -4.08 19.17
CA GLN A 431 0.56 -3.85 19.39
C GLN A 431 1.12 -2.79 18.43
N GLY A 432 0.52 -2.62 17.25
CA GLY A 432 0.91 -1.60 16.26
C GLY A 432 2.26 -1.84 15.62
N LYS A 433 2.79 -3.03 15.73
CA LYS A 433 4.09 -3.45 15.14
C LYS A 433 3.95 -4.80 14.46
N GLY A 434 4.68 -5.00 13.35
CA GLY A 434 4.89 -6.31 12.73
C GLY A 434 5.76 -7.23 13.60
N LYS A 435 5.74 -8.53 13.29
CA LYS A 435 6.61 -9.50 13.95
C LYS A 435 8.07 -9.19 13.67
N GLU A 436 8.87 -9.14 14.71
CA GLU A 436 10.33 -8.99 14.62
C GLU A 436 10.95 -10.23 13.98
N ARG A 437 11.90 -10.04 13.10
CA ARG A 437 12.59 -11.12 12.38
C ARG A 437 14.10 -10.89 12.45
N MET A 438 14.84 -11.99 12.57
CA MET A 438 16.29 -11.97 12.45
C MET A 438 16.71 -12.05 10.98
N GLU A 439 17.83 -11.41 10.61
CA GLU A 439 18.47 -11.65 9.33
C GLU A 439 19.09 -13.05 9.27
N GLN A 440 19.18 -13.61 8.07
CA GLN A 440 19.96 -14.83 7.84
C GLN A 440 21.44 -14.50 8.05
N GLY A 441 22.01 -14.98 9.15
CA GLY A 441 23.40 -14.77 9.55
C GLY A 441 23.51 -14.49 11.04
N ALA A 442 24.72 -14.53 11.59
CA ALA A 442 24.94 -14.47 13.03
C ALA A 442 24.43 -13.16 13.65
N ASN A 443 23.46 -13.29 14.56
CA ASN A 443 23.05 -12.27 15.54
C ASN A 443 22.75 -10.86 15.01
N LYS A 444 22.11 -10.74 13.84
CA LYS A 444 21.65 -9.45 13.32
C LYS A 444 20.13 -9.37 13.36
N GLU A 445 19.60 -8.37 14.04
CA GLU A 445 18.20 -7.99 13.97
C GLU A 445 17.93 -7.26 12.65
N ARG A 446 16.86 -7.64 11.99
CA ARG A 446 16.32 -6.87 10.86
C ARG A 446 15.55 -5.68 11.40
N LEU A 447 15.82 -4.48 10.89
CA LEU A 447 15.06 -3.29 11.24
C LEU A 447 13.57 -3.53 10.95
N ASN A 448 12.72 -3.46 11.98
CA ASN A 448 11.28 -3.60 11.82
C ASN A 448 10.63 -2.25 11.56
N THR A 449 10.43 -1.90 10.29
CA THR A 449 9.77 -0.66 9.85
C THR A 449 8.25 -0.80 9.79
N THR A 450 7.71 -2.00 10.07
CA THR A 450 6.28 -2.31 9.96
C THR A 450 5.54 -1.84 11.21
N VAL A 451 4.99 -0.63 11.16
CA VAL A 451 4.19 -0.02 12.23
C VAL A 451 2.86 0.49 11.70
N TRP A 452 1.83 0.56 12.57
CA TRP A 452 0.52 1.07 12.18
C TRP A 452 -0.27 1.67 13.34
N ASN A 453 -1.20 2.55 12.99
CA ASN A 453 -2.25 3.11 13.85
C ASN A 453 -3.52 3.19 13.02
N LEU A 454 -4.29 2.12 12.89
CA LEU A 454 -5.40 2.04 11.95
C LEU A 454 -6.65 1.38 12.53
N MET A 455 -7.76 1.58 11.86
CA MET A 455 -9.00 0.84 12.11
C MET A 455 -9.13 -0.33 11.14
N VAL A 456 -9.67 -1.43 11.62
CA VAL A 456 -10.05 -2.57 10.79
C VAL A 456 -11.56 -2.64 10.68
N LEU A 457 -12.06 -2.76 9.47
CA LEU A 457 -13.46 -3.04 9.19
C LEU A 457 -13.57 -4.36 8.45
N PHE A 458 -14.33 -5.30 9.01
CA PHE A 458 -14.57 -6.56 8.34
C PHE A 458 -16.03 -7.02 8.44
N SER A 459 -16.41 -7.96 7.57
CA SER A 459 -17.72 -8.58 7.58
C SER A 459 -17.66 -10.08 7.75
N SER A 460 -18.73 -10.67 8.28
CA SER A 460 -18.91 -12.11 8.30
C SER A 460 -20.38 -12.51 8.30
N ASN A 461 -20.62 -13.79 8.06
CA ASN A 461 -21.96 -14.40 8.16
C ASN A 461 -22.27 -14.90 9.58
N THR A 462 -21.36 -14.73 10.52
CA THR A 462 -21.48 -15.14 11.92
C THR A 462 -21.27 -13.95 12.83
N HIS A 463 -21.95 -13.92 13.97
CA HIS A 463 -21.68 -12.93 15.02
C HIS A 463 -20.33 -13.22 15.66
N ILE A 464 -19.50 -12.19 15.75
CA ILE A 464 -18.10 -12.36 16.16
C ILE A 464 -17.97 -12.72 17.64
N TYR A 465 -18.82 -12.18 18.49
CA TYR A 465 -18.81 -12.51 19.92
C TYR A 465 -19.21 -13.97 20.15
N ASP A 466 -20.19 -14.50 19.40
CA ASP A 466 -20.57 -15.92 19.43
C ASP A 466 -19.45 -16.80 18.91
N PHE A 467 -18.77 -16.36 17.84
CA PHE A 467 -17.63 -17.05 17.26
C PHE A 467 -16.46 -17.13 18.26
N LEU A 468 -16.10 -16.03 18.92
CA LEU A 468 -15.04 -16.00 19.92
C LEU A 468 -15.39 -16.89 21.13
N SER A 469 -16.65 -16.89 21.55
CA SER A 469 -17.13 -17.66 22.70
C SER A 469 -17.21 -19.17 22.41
N GLY A 470 -17.60 -19.57 21.20
CA GLY A 470 -17.86 -20.97 20.83
C GLY A 470 -16.60 -21.77 20.48
N GLY A 471 -15.55 -21.12 20.03
CA GLY A 471 -14.35 -21.79 19.49
C GLY A 471 -13.27 -22.13 20.51
N ARG A 472 -13.30 -21.57 21.69
CA ARG A 472 -12.29 -21.76 22.76
C ARG A 472 -12.91 -22.04 24.10
N LYS A 473 -12.23 -22.84 24.93
CA LYS A 473 -12.58 -22.99 26.35
C LYS A 473 -12.51 -21.65 27.11
N HIS A 474 -11.79 -20.64 26.57
CA HIS A 474 -11.56 -19.34 27.20
C HIS A 474 -11.41 -18.24 26.16
N THR A 475 -12.27 -17.23 26.19
CA THR A 475 -12.13 -15.97 25.46
C THR A 475 -11.62 -14.91 26.42
N SER A 476 -10.49 -14.26 26.09
CA SER A 476 -9.98 -13.17 26.91
C SER A 476 -10.86 -11.93 26.74
N GLN A 477 -11.25 -11.28 27.84
CA GLN A 477 -11.95 -9.97 27.79
C GLN A 477 -11.15 -8.95 27.00
N ALA A 478 -9.82 -9.04 27.05
CA ALA A 478 -8.94 -8.14 26.34
C ALA A 478 -9.15 -8.15 24.81
N GLU A 479 -9.51 -9.28 24.22
CA GLU A 479 -9.81 -9.40 22.79
C GLU A 479 -11.15 -8.71 22.46
N MET A 480 -12.17 -8.94 23.29
CA MET A 480 -13.50 -8.37 23.11
C MET A 480 -13.50 -6.84 23.26
N LEU A 481 -12.71 -6.29 24.18
CA LEU A 481 -12.57 -4.85 24.41
C LEU A 481 -11.86 -4.09 23.28
N ARG A 482 -11.34 -4.80 22.25
CA ARG A 482 -10.67 -4.22 21.09
C ARG A 482 -11.55 -4.15 19.85
N MET A 483 -12.80 -4.59 19.96
CA MET A 483 -13.70 -4.68 18.83
C MET A 483 -15.12 -4.24 19.20
N LEU A 484 -15.84 -3.78 18.19
CA LEU A 484 -17.25 -3.48 18.21
C LEU A 484 -17.97 -4.15 17.05
N GLU A 485 -19.13 -4.70 17.28
CA GLU A 485 -19.96 -5.35 16.27
C GLU A 485 -21.23 -4.55 16.02
N VAL A 486 -21.60 -4.40 14.76
CA VAL A 486 -22.94 -3.98 14.36
C VAL A 486 -23.68 -5.15 13.70
N LYS A 487 -24.95 -5.30 14.05
CA LYS A 487 -25.87 -6.28 13.46
C LYS A 487 -26.87 -5.54 12.60
N PRO A 488 -26.65 -5.41 11.26
CA PRO A 488 -27.60 -4.69 10.42
C PRO A 488 -29.00 -5.31 10.54
N ALA A 489 -29.93 -4.51 11.04
CA ALA A 489 -31.27 -5.01 11.38
C ALA A 489 -32.17 -5.12 10.14
N LYS A 490 -31.99 -4.19 9.17
CA LYS A 490 -32.88 -4.07 7.99
C LYS A 490 -32.24 -4.71 6.75
N GLU A 491 -33.04 -5.37 5.94
CA GLU A 491 -32.64 -5.70 4.58
C GLU A 491 -32.62 -4.44 3.72
N VAL A 492 -31.60 -4.32 2.87
CA VAL A 492 -31.50 -3.20 1.94
C VAL A 492 -32.41 -3.48 0.75
N GLN A 493 -33.48 -2.69 0.62
CA GLN A 493 -34.40 -2.76 -0.49
C GLN A 493 -34.20 -1.59 -1.44
N TRP A 494 -34.05 -1.90 -2.73
CA TRP A 494 -33.93 -0.91 -3.78
C TRP A 494 -35.30 -0.67 -4.41
N ALA A 495 -35.74 0.59 -4.44
CA ALA A 495 -37.04 0.95 -5.03
C ALA A 495 -37.02 0.89 -6.59
N SER A 496 -35.84 0.95 -7.19
CA SER A 496 -35.65 0.90 -8.64
C SER A 496 -34.28 0.35 -9.05
N SER A 497 -34.16 -0.05 -10.31
CA SER A 497 -32.86 -0.40 -10.91
C SER A 497 -31.86 0.77 -10.89
N THR A 498 -32.36 2.01 -10.96
CA THR A 498 -31.54 3.23 -10.88
C THR A 498 -30.89 3.37 -9.51
N GLU A 499 -31.59 3.07 -8.41
CA GLU A 499 -31.00 3.08 -7.07
C GLU A 499 -29.93 2.00 -6.92
N SER A 500 -30.21 0.80 -7.41
CA SER A 500 -29.24 -0.29 -7.40
C SER A 500 -27.98 0.06 -8.19
N SER A 501 -28.12 0.68 -9.37
CA SER A 501 -26.99 1.11 -10.19
C SER A 501 -26.23 2.31 -9.61
N THR A 502 -26.88 3.13 -8.77
CA THR A 502 -26.21 4.25 -8.09
C THR A 502 -25.06 3.75 -7.19
N VAL A 503 -25.19 2.58 -6.58
CA VAL A 503 -24.11 1.99 -5.77
C VAL A 503 -22.86 1.71 -6.59
N ASP A 504 -23.01 1.32 -7.85
CA ASP A 504 -21.90 1.03 -8.76
C ASP A 504 -21.05 2.27 -9.08
N LEU A 505 -21.59 3.48 -8.82
CA LEU A 505 -20.79 4.73 -8.94
C LEU A 505 -19.55 4.72 -8.07
N LEU A 506 -19.53 3.99 -6.95
CA LEU A 506 -18.33 3.83 -6.12
C LEU A 506 -17.19 3.11 -6.85
N LYS A 507 -17.49 2.28 -7.87
CA LYS A 507 -16.47 1.58 -8.67
C LYS A 507 -15.74 2.49 -9.65
N SER A 508 -16.34 3.63 -9.99
CA SER A 508 -15.77 4.63 -10.89
C SER A 508 -15.48 5.98 -10.22
N ASN A 509 -15.88 6.15 -8.95
CA ASN A 509 -15.65 7.38 -8.20
C ASN A 509 -15.14 7.01 -6.80
N TYR A 510 -13.81 7.03 -6.61
CA TYR A 510 -13.16 6.63 -5.37
C TYR A 510 -11.84 7.38 -5.14
N GLY A 511 -11.36 7.42 -3.89
CA GLY A 511 -10.11 8.06 -3.50
C GLY A 511 -10.14 9.60 -3.51
N VAL A 512 -11.10 10.21 -4.20
CA VAL A 512 -11.24 11.66 -4.32
C VAL A 512 -11.57 12.33 -2.99
N VAL A 513 -12.46 11.71 -2.21
CA VAL A 513 -12.86 12.22 -0.88
C VAL A 513 -11.70 12.16 0.11
N GLY A 514 -11.01 11.02 0.18
CA GLY A 514 -9.86 10.83 1.07
C GLY A 514 -8.76 11.84 0.78
N ARG A 515 -8.48 12.12 -0.51
CA ARG A 515 -7.48 13.09 -0.91
C ARG A 515 -7.82 14.53 -0.45
N GLU A 516 -9.06 14.98 -0.66
CA GLU A 516 -9.49 16.30 -0.19
C GLU A 516 -9.47 16.39 1.34
N LEU A 517 -9.87 15.32 2.02
CA LEU A 517 -9.84 15.25 3.48
C LEU A 517 -8.41 15.33 4.03
N ILE A 518 -7.45 14.60 3.44
CA ILE A 518 -6.04 14.67 3.83
C ILE A 518 -5.50 16.09 3.64
N ARG A 519 -5.75 16.71 2.49
CA ARG A 519 -5.34 18.10 2.21
C ARG A 519 -5.78 19.06 3.30
N TRP A 520 -7.01 18.89 3.75
CA TRP A 520 -7.55 19.74 4.81
C TRP A 520 -6.94 19.41 6.16
N ILE A 521 -6.91 18.11 6.56
CA ILE A 521 -6.46 17.69 7.90
C ILE A 521 -4.98 17.99 8.10
N VAL A 522 -4.12 17.76 7.12
CA VAL A 522 -2.68 18.01 7.23
C VAL A 522 -2.41 19.51 7.46
N ARG A 523 -3.10 20.38 6.74
CA ARG A 523 -2.99 21.83 6.91
C ARG A 523 -3.61 22.35 8.21
N ASN A 524 -4.63 21.67 8.73
CA ASN A 524 -5.39 22.08 9.91
C ASN A 524 -5.26 21.06 11.06
N ARG A 525 -4.07 20.47 11.20
CA ARG A 525 -3.83 19.37 12.12
C ARG A 525 -4.23 19.66 13.56
N GLU A 526 -3.89 20.87 14.06
CA GLU A 526 -4.25 21.29 15.43
C GLU A 526 -5.77 21.32 15.64
N THR A 527 -6.51 21.82 14.65
CA THR A 527 -7.98 21.81 14.68
C THR A 527 -8.53 20.39 14.66
N ALA A 528 -7.95 19.52 13.84
CA ALA A 528 -8.38 18.12 13.75
C ALA A 528 -8.16 17.38 15.08
N VAL A 529 -6.99 17.57 15.72
CA VAL A 529 -6.68 17.01 17.04
C VAL A 529 -7.66 17.55 18.08
N LYS A 530 -7.90 18.85 18.12
CA LYS A 530 -8.84 19.47 19.06
C LYS A 530 -10.25 18.91 18.91
N VAL A 531 -10.77 18.82 17.68
CA VAL A 531 -12.11 18.25 17.42
C VAL A 531 -12.16 16.79 17.86
N PHE A 532 -11.12 16.00 17.58
CA PHE A 532 -11.05 14.60 18.03
C PHE A 532 -11.08 14.48 19.54
N GLU A 533 -10.24 15.24 20.28
CA GLU A 533 -10.17 15.19 21.75
C GLU A 533 -11.47 15.66 22.40
N GLU A 534 -12.05 16.78 21.96
CA GLU A 534 -13.34 17.25 22.47
C GLU A 534 -14.45 16.22 22.23
N THR A 535 -14.44 15.56 21.07
CA THR A 535 -15.41 14.52 20.74
C THR A 535 -15.22 13.30 21.63
N ARG A 536 -13.97 12.91 21.90
CA ARG A 536 -13.63 11.78 22.77
C ARG A 536 -14.15 11.99 24.19
N GLU A 537 -13.92 13.16 24.77
CA GLU A 537 -14.41 13.49 26.12
C GLU A 537 -15.94 13.53 26.18
N LYS A 538 -16.59 14.12 25.18
CA LYS A 538 -18.05 14.13 25.08
C LYS A 538 -18.66 12.73 25.02
N LEU A 539 -18.12 11.87 24.15
CA LEU A 539 -18.61 10.50 24.00
C LEU A 539 -18.30 9.64 25.23
N LYS A 540 -17.14 9.84 25.89
CA LYS A 540 -16.80 9.16 27.15
C LYS A 540 -17.87 9.46 28.21
N ALA A 541 -18.27 10.71 28.35
CA ALA A 541 -19.31 11.14 29.27
C ALA A 541 -20.72 10.65 28.86
N GLU A 542 -21.08 10.80 27.57
CA GLU A 542 -22.41 10.45 27.04
C GLU A 542 -22.67 8.93 27.09
N PHE A 543 -21.65 8.10 26.89
CA PHE A 543 -21.76 6.64 26.97
C PHE A 543 -21.43 6.09 28.35
N ASN A 544 -21.02 6.94 29.30
CA ASN A 544 -20.53 6.54 30.62
C ASN A 544 -19.47 5.43 30.50
N SER A 545 -18.46 5.68 29.66
CA SER A 545 -17.44 4.70 29.30
C SER A 545 -16.42 4.52 30.42
N SER A 546 -16.12 3.26 30.78
CA SER A 546 -15.04 2.92 31.71
C SER A 546 -13.66 3.01 31.03
N ASP A 547 -12.59 3.00 31.82
CA ASP A 547 -11.22 3.01 31.30
C ASP A 547 -10.86 1.72 30.53
N ASP A 548 -11.53 0.61 30.81
CA ASP A 548 -11.39 -0.63 30.04
C ASP A 548 -11.91 -0.49 28.61
N GLU A 549 -12.89 0.39 28.38
CA GLU A 549 -13.51 0.67 27.08
C GLU A 549 -12.76 1.71 26.23
N ARG A 550 -11.52 2.04 26.59
CA ARG A 550 -10.72 3.10 25.96
C ARG A 550 -10.54 2.93 24.45
N TYR A 551 -10.43 1.69 23.95
CA TYR A 551 -10.34 1.41 22.51
C TYR A 551 -11.64 1.77 21.79
N TRP A 552 -12.79 1.39 22.36
CA TRP A 552 -14.10 1.72 21.82
C TRP A 552 -14.34 3.24 21.83
N THR A 553 -13.98 3.88 22.94
CA THR A 553 -14.13 5.35 23.09
C THR A 553 -13.29 6.08 22.04
N ALA A 554 -12.04 5.67 21.82
CA ALA A 554 -11.17 6.28 20.82
C ALA A 554 -11.69 6.07 19.38
N GLY A 555 -12.09 4.85 19.03
CA GLY A 555 -12.62 4.54 17.71
C GLY A 555 -13.92 5.25 17.40
N ASN A 556 -14.86 5.24 18.35
CA ASN A 556 -16.14 5.95 18.22
C ASN A 556 -15.94 7.46 18.10
N ALA A 557 -15.00 8.02 18.88
CA ALA A 557 -14.62 9.42 18.76
C ALA A 557 -14.04 9.76 17.39
N ALA A 558 -13.22 8.88 16.83
CA ALA A 558 -12.68 9.05 15.49
C ALA A 558 -13.79 9.08 14.43
N ILE A 559 -14.79 8.19 14.53
CA ILE A 559 -15.93 8.16 13.59
C ILE A 559 -16.75 9.45 13.69
N VAL A 560 -17.08 9.91 14.88
CA VAL A 560 -17.87 11.13 15.04
C VAL A 560 -17.06 12.36 14.67
N ALA A 561 -15.79 12.44 15.08
CA ALA A 561 -14.91 13.55 14.75
C ALA A 561 -14.69 13.69 13.22
N ILE A 562 -14.51 12.58 12.50
CA ILE A 562 -14.33 12.65 11.05
C ILE A 562 -15.58 13.17 10.34
N VAL A 563 -16.77 12.79 10.80
CA VAL A 563 -18.04 13.33 10.29
C VAL A 563 -18.14 14.84 10.52
N ILE A 564 -17.73 15.31 11.71
CA ILE A 564 -17.66 16.74 12.02
C ILE A 564 -16.68 17.44 11.09
N LEU A 565 -15.47 16.89 10.91
CA LEU A 565 -14.41 17.48 10.10
C LEU A 565 -14.76 17.53 8.60
N MET A 566 -15.55 16.59 8.10
CA MET A 566 -16.03 16.58 6.71
C MET A 566 -17.13 17.63 6.44
N SER A 567 -17.77 18.19 7.48
CA SER A 567 -18.86 19.14 7.35
C SER A 567 -18.45 20.46 6.70
N LYS A 568 -19.46 21.25 6.28
CA LYS A 568 -19.28 22.60 5.71
C LYS A 568 -18.51 23.55 6.62
N LYS A 569 -18.56 23.32 7.94
CA LYS A 569 -17.86 24.14 8.92
C LYS A 569 -16.33 23.99 8.83
N TYR A 570 -15.86 22.85 8.35
CA TYR A 570 -14.43 22.51 8.30
C TYR A 570 -13.98 22.21 6.85
N ALA A 571 -13.90 20.95 6.44
CA ALA A 571 -13.39 20.59 5.12
C ALA A 571 -14.38 20.85 3.97
N GLY A 572 -15.68 21.03 4.27
CA GLY A 572 -16.69 21.36 3.24
C GLY A 572 -17.00 20.21 2.27
N ILE A 573 -16.69 18.98 2.65
CA ILE A 573 -16.83 17.82 1.76
C ILE A 573 -18.30 17.36 1.71
N VAL A 574 -18.87 17.00 2.85
CA VAL A 574 -20.25 16.51 2.97
C VAL A 574 -20.78 16.71 4.39
N ASP A 575 -22.07 17.02 4.51
CA ASP A 575 -22.77 17.07 5.80
C ASP A 575 -23.49 15.74 6.05
N VAL A 576 -23.10 15.04 7.10
CA VAL A 576 -23.76 13.82 7.56
C VAL A 576 -24.43 14.10 8.92
N PRO A 577 -25.69 13.71 9.14
CA PRO A 577 -26.33 13.84 10.44
C PRO A 577 -25.58 13.05 11.53
N ILE A 578 -25.11 13.76 12.57
CA ILE A 578 -24.27 13.18 13.62
C ILE A 578 -25.09 12.30 14.58
N ARG A 579 -26.33 12.72 14.89
CA ARG A 579 -27.16 12.05 15.92
C ARG A 579 -27.41 10.58 15.62
N PRO A 580 -27.85 10.17 14.41
CA PRO A 580 -28.03 8.76 14.08
C PRO A 580 -26.73 7.93 14.15
N ILE A 581 -25.58 8.55 13.83
CA ILE A 581 -24.26 7.89 13.98
C ILE A 581 -24.01 7.57 15.47
N ILE A 582 -24.21 8.56 16.37
CA ILE A 582 -24.01 8.38 17.80
C ILE A 582 -24.96 7.30 18.35
N GLU A 583 -26.21 7.26 17.89
CA GLU A 583 -27.20 6.26 18.31
C GLU A 583 -26.80 4.84 17.86
N THR A 584 -26.32 4.69 16.63
CA THR A 584 -25.77 3.41 16.14
C THR A 584 -24.58 2.95 16.99
N LEU A 585 -23.63 3.84 17.25
CA LEU A 585 -22.44 3.54 18.07
C LEU A 585 -22.82 3.17 19.51
N ARG A 586 -23.82 3.85 20.08
CA ARG A 586 -24.34 3.52 21.42
C ARG A 586 -24.93 2.12 21.45
N GLY A 587 -25.72 1.75 20.44
CA GLY A 587 -26.24 0.39 20.28
C GLY A 587 -25.13 -0.66 20.30
N MET A 588 -24.09 -0.43 19.51
CA MET A 588 -22.92 -1.31 19.43
C MET A 588 -22.19 -1.46 20.77
N VAL A 589 -21.97 -0.35 21.47
CA VAL A 589 -21.33 -0.37 22.82
C VAL A 589 -22.17 -1.15 23.83
N ASN A 590 -23.49 -0.99 23.81
CA ASN A 590 -24.39 -1.69 24.74
C ASN A 590 -24.38 -3.20 24.45
N GLU A 591 -24.42 -3.62 23.19
CA GLU A 591 -24.30 -5.03 22.80
C GLU A 591 -22.93 -5.62 23.19
N ALA A 592 -21.84 -4.88 22.95
CA ALA A 592 -20.50 -5.29 23.35
C ALA A 592 -20.39 -5.47 24.87
N ARG A 593 -20.96 -4.54 25.66
CA ARG A 593 -21.00 -4.66 27.13
C ARG A 593 -21.76 -5.91 27.57
N ALA A 594 -22.89 -6.19 26.94
CA ALA A 594 -23.67 -7.40 27.23
C ALA A 594 -22.87 -8.67 26.93
N ALA A 595 -22.19 -8.71 25.77
CA ALA A 595 -21.33 -9.83 25.38
C ALA A 595 -20.14 -10.04 26.33
N VAL A 596 -19.46 -8.95 26.72
CA VAL A 596 -18.33 -8.98 27.68
C VAL A 596 -18.81 -9.47 29.06
N ARG A 597 -19.98 -9.02 29.53
CA ARG A 597 -20.57 -9.49 30.80
C ARG A 597 -20.97 -10.96 30.71
N GLY A 598 -21.62 -11.39 29.62
CA GLY A 598 -22.04 -12.77 29.42
C GLY A 598 -20.88 -13.76 29.35
N ASN A 599 -19.69 -13.31 28.90
CA ASN A 599 -18.46 -14.10 28.84
C ASN A 599 -17.58 -13.99 30.10
N ARG A 600 -17.97 -13.16 31.06
CA ARG A 600 -17.26 -13.05 32.33
C ARG A 600 -17.64 -14.28 33.19
N ARG A 601 -16.72 -15.20 33.31
CA ARG A 601 -16.88 -16.31 34.26
C ARG A 601 -16.81 -15.72 35.68
N SER A 602 -17.79 -16.06 36.49
CA SER A 602 -17.72 -15.80 37.90
C SER A 602 -16.82 -16.84 38.59
N ALA A 603 -16.36 -16.50 39.79
CA ALA A 603 -15.66 -17.47 40.63
C ALA A 603 -16.53 -18.69 40.92
N GLU A 604 -17.84 -18.47 41.00
CA GLU A 604 -18.84 -19.53 41.17
C GLU A 604 -18.93 -20.47 39.97
N ASP A 605 -18.88 -19.93 38.73
CA ASP A 605 -18.84 -20.75 37.49
C ASP A 605 -17.59 -21.65 37.43
N VAL A 606 -16.42 -21.09 37.81
CA VAL A 606 -15.16 -21.83 37.85
C VAL A 606 -15.23 -22.95 38.90
N LEU A 607 -15.78 -22.66 40.07
CA LEU A 607 -15.94 -23.64 41.12
C LEU A 607 -16.93 -24.74 40.74
N ASN A 608 -18.07 -24.39 40.14
CA ASN A 608 -19.08 -25.32 39.69
C ASN A 608 -18.54 -26.22 38.55
N ALA A 609 -17.76 -25.66 37.62
CA ALA A 609 -17.09 -26.42 36.58
C ALA A 609 -16.11 -27.44 37.18
N TYR A 610 -15.25 -27.03 38.11
CA TYR A 610 -14.34 -27.92 38.82
C TYR A 610 -15.09 -29.07 39.52
N THR A 611 -16.13 -28.70 40.29
CA THR A 611 -16.91 -29.68 41.02
C THR A 611 -17.60 -30.69 40.11
N ARG A 612 -18.13 -30.24 38.96
CA ARG A 612 -18.78 -31.11 37.96
C ARG A 612 -17.77 -32.04 37.28
N GLU A 613 -16.64 -31.51 36.83
CA GLU A 613 -15.60 -32.29 36.14
C GLU A 613 -14.95 -33.34 37.05
N CYS A 614 -14.75 -32.98 38.30
CA CYS A 614 -14.05 -33.82 39.27
C CYS A 614 -14.99 -34.64 40.19
N TYR A 615 -16.33 -34.57 40.02
CA TYR A 615 -17.28 -35.15 40.95
C TYR A 615 -17.04 -36.64 41.24
N GLY A 616 -16.72 -37.43 40.23
CA GLY A 616 -16.38 -38.85 40.35
C GLY A 616 -15.15 -39.11 41.27
N LYS A 617 -14.33 -38.09 41.52
CA LYS A 617 -13.15 -38.15 42.41
C LYS A 617 -13.38 -37.44 43.74
N PHE A 618 -14.62 -37.05 44.08
CA PHE A 618 -14.94 -36.44 45.36
C PHE A 618 -15.34 -37.51 46.38
N VAL A 619 -14.78 -37.45 47.55
CA VAL A 619 -15.25 -38.22 48.71
C VAL A 619 -16.50 -37.57 49.24
N VAL A 620 -17.64 -38.18 49.03
CA VAL A 620 -18.95 -37.69 49.48
C VAL A 620 -19.30 -38.31 50.80
N VAL A 621 -19.49 -37.49 51.81
CA VAL A 621 -19.84 -37.92 53.17
C VAL A 621 -21.23 -37.44 53.52
N LYS A 622 -22.12 -38.38 53.81
CA LYS A 622 -23.50 -38.09 54.23
C LYS A 622 -23.80 -38.80 55.59
N ALA A 623 -24.56 -38.14 56.42
CA ALA A 623 -25.14 -38.75 57.63
C ALA A 623 -26.52 -39.35 57.28
N ILE A 624 -26.67 -40.67 57.34
CA ILE A 624 -27.91 -41.35 57.08
C ILE A 624 -28.24 -42.15 58.37
N ASP A 625 -29.36 -41.87 59.02
CA ASP A 625 -29.81 -42.55 60.25
C ASP A 625 -28.74 -42.58 61.35
N GLY A 626 -28.03 -41.47 61.55
CA GLY A 626 -26.96 -41.37 62.54
C GLY A 626 -25.66 -42.08 62.20
N ILE A 627 -25.58 -42.76 61.05
CA ILE A 627 -24.39 -43.42 60.57
C ILE A 627 -23.74 -42.59 59.45
N THR A 628 -22.47 -42.25 59.63
CA THR A 628 -21.71 -41.50 58.59
C THR A 628 -21.28 -42.50 57.50
N LYS A 629 -21.82 -42.37 56.29
CA LYS A 629 -21.35 -43.10 55.08
C LYS A 629 -20.49 -42.19 54.23
N ALA A 630 -19.40 -42.77 53.72
CA ALA A 630 -18.50 -42.07 52.79
C ALA A 630 -18.35 -42.96 51.52
N THR A 631 -18.56 -42.30 50.35
CA THR A 631 -18.47 -42.95 49.03
C THR A 631 -17.62 -42.11 48.11
N LEU A 632 -17.04 -42.68 47.07
CA LEU A 632 -16.33 -41.95 46.00
C LEU A 632 -17.31 -41.64 44.87
N GLY A 633 -17.42 -40.40 44.45
CA GLY A 633 -18.38 -39.96 43.42
C GLY A 633 -19.84 -40.19 43.77
N GLY A 634 -20.16 -40.40 45.08
CA GLY A 634 -21.50 -40.64 45.57
C GLY A 634 -21.96 -42.11 45.57
N ASN A 635 -21.37 -43.02 44.77
CA ASN A 635 -21.85 -44.38 44.55
C ASN A 635 -20.82 -45.50 44.82
N ASN A 636 -19.50 -45.23 44.72
CA ASN A 636 -18.46 -46.23 44.81
C ASN A 636 -17.93 -46.38 46.27
N GLU A 637 -17.68 -47.60 46.70
CA GLU A 637 -17.07 -47.85 48.02
C GLU A 637 -15.58 -47.39 48.00
N ILE A 638 -15.11 -46.92 49.13
CA ILE A 638 -13.74 -46.43 49.33
C ILE A 638 -12.95 -47.56 50.00
N ASP A 639 -11.91 -48.05 49.29
CA ASP A 639 -11.02 -49.10 49.73
C ASP A 639 -9.59 -48.60 50.00
N GLN A 640 -8.67 -49.54 50.34
CA GLN A 640 -7.27 -49.21 50.63
C GLN A 640 -6.39 -48.98 49.39
N SER A 641 -6.89 -49.20 48.18
CA SER A 641 -6.14 -49.06 46.93
C SER A 641 -6.13 -47.63 46.39
N LEU A 642 -6.93 -46.70 46.98
CA LEU A 642 -7.03 -45.33 46.52
C LEU A 642 -5.72 -44.57 46.72
N THR A 643 -5.26 -43.91 45.64
CA THR A 643 -4.11 -43.08 45.61
C THR A 643 -4.46 -41.58 45.67
N ARG A 644 -3.48 -40.74 45.88
CA ARG A 644 -3.71 -39.25 45.87
C ARG A 644 -4.30 -38.74 44.58
N SER A 645 -3.97 -39.36 43.46
CA SER A 645 -4.51 -38.96 42.13
C SER A 645 -5.99 -39.29 41.92
N ASP A 646 -6.54 -40.17 42.77
CA ASP A 646 -7.93 -40.60 42.67
C ASP A 646 -8.91 -39.71 43.44
N VAL A 647 -8.40 -38.79 44.27
CA VAL A 647 -9.18 -37.90 45.12
C VAL A 647 -8.93 -36.45 44.76
N ALA A 648 -9.93 -35.76 44.23
CA ALA A 648 -9.87 -34.33 43.87
C ALA A 648 -10.48 -33.40 44.91
N GLY A 649 -11.38 -33.93 45.76
CA GLY A 649 -12.05 -33.14 46.77
C GLY A 649 -12.85 -34.02 47.74
N ARG A 650 -13.42 -33.40 48.73
CA ARG A 650 -14.32 -34.01 49.71
C ARG A 650 -15.52 -33.09 49.93
N VAL A 651 -16.72 -33.69 50.00
CA VAL A 651 -17.97 -33.00 50.26
C VAL A 651 -18.59 -33.59 51.54
N GLU A 652 -18.92 -32.74 52.48
CA GLU A 652 -19.59 -33.12 53.72
C GLU A 652 -20.98 -32.48 53.73
N HIS A 653 -22.02 -33.32 53.66
CA HIS A 653 -23.43 -32.88 53.76
C HIS A 653 -23.89 -32.84 55.20
N ASP A 654 -24.57 -31.80 55.60
CA ASP A 654 -25.25 -31.62 56.88
C ASP A 654 -24.40 -31.82 58.16
N MET A 655 -23.10 -31.68 58.05
CA MET A 655 -22.23 -31.59 59.24
C MET A 655 -22.42 -30.25 59.97
N THR A 656 -22.82 -29.23 59.23
CA THR A 656 -23.40 -27.98 59.75
C THR A 656 -24.86 -27.96 59.25
N PRO A 657 -25.87 -27.88 60.10
CA PRO A 657 -27.26 -27.94 59.64
C PRO A 657 -27.60 -26.95 58.56
N GLY A 658 -28.18 -27.43 57.42
CA GLY A 658 -28.55 -26.59 56.28
C GLY A 658 -27.38 -26.13 55.40
N HIS A 659 -26.17 -26.69 55.51
CA HIS A 659 -25.00 -26.30 54.76
C HIS A 659 -24.27 -27.50 54.17
N VAL A 660 -23.54 -27.24 53.09
CA VAL A 660 -22.63 -28.24 52.49
C VAL A 660 -21.20 -27.66 52.53
N ASP A 661 -20.28 -28.46 53.04
CA ASP A 661 -18.86 -28.13 53.07
C ASP A 661 -18.08 -28.83 51.93
N TYR A 662 -17.48 -28.08 51.10
CA TYR A 662 -16.53 -28.56 50.07
C TYR A 662 -15.10 -28.34 50.56
N PHE A 663 -14.31 -29.42 50.55
CA PHE A 663 -12.86 -29.38 50.82
C PHE A 663 -12.16 -29.72 49.51
N ILE A 664 -11.52 -28.73 48.91
CA ILE A 664 -10.85 -28.83 47.62
C ILE A 664 -9.37 -28.67 47.81
N GLU A 665 -8.55 -29.60 47.27
CA GLU A 665 -7.10 -29.45 47.32
C GLU A 665 -6.66 -28.22 46.57
N GLU A 666 -5.94 -27.31 47.27
CA GLU A 666 -5.54 -26.01 46.69
C GLU A 666 -4.72 -26.15 45.40
N GLN A 667 -3.85 -27.15 45.32
CA GLN A 667 -2.98 -27.34 44.15
C GLN A 667 -3.80 -27.73 42.91
N LEU A 668 -4.77 -28.63 43.06
CA LEU A 668 -5.65 -29.06 41.96
C LEU A 668 -6.56 -27.87 41.51
N LEU A 669 -7.07 -27.10 42.47
CA LEU A 669 -7.88 -25.92 42.15
C LEU A 669 -7.05 -24.84 41.43
N LYS A 670 -5.78 -24.64 41.82
CA LYS A 670 -4.86 -23.73 41.09
C LYS A 670 -4.61 -24.19 39.65
N GLN A 671 -4.40 -25.48 39.46
CA GLN A 671 -4.23 -26.09 38.12
C GLN A 671 -5.49 -25.88 37.27
N HIS A 672 -6.68 -26.15 37.85
CA HIS A 672 -7.93 -25.95 37.15
C HIS A 672 -8.15 -24.46 36.80
N CYS A 673 -7.87 -23.53 37.72
CA CYS A 673 -7.91 -22.10 37.43
C CYS A 673 -6.97 -21.74 36.26
N SER A 674 -5.77 -22.31 36.26
CA SER A 674 -4.82 -22.09 35.15
C SER A 674 -5.36 -22.63 33.80
N THR A 675 -5.95 -23.84 33.80
CA THR A 675 -6.58 -24.38 32.58
C THR A 675 -7.78 -23.56 32.12
N MET A 676 -8.46 -22.91 33.07
CA MET A 676 -9.60 -22.01 32.82
C MET A 676 -9.18 -20.57 32.51
N SER A 677 -7.86 -20.26 32.47
CA SER A 677 -7.32 -18.90 32.36
C SER A 677 -7.90 -17.91 33.35
N TYR A 678 -8.18 -18.38 34.56
CA TYR A 678 -8.73 -17.60 35.66
C TYR A 678 -7.69 -17.45 36.80
N GLY A 679 -7.53 -16.26 37.34
CA GLY A 679 -6.57 -16.03 38.41
C GLY A 679 -7.03 -16.73 39.70
N TYR A 680 -6.21 -17.62 40.27
CA TYR A 680 -6.54 -18.23 41.57
C TYR A 680 -6.69 -17.19 42.71
N SER A 681 -5.91 -16.11 42.68
CA SER A 681 -6.06 -14.97 43.59
C SER A 681 -7.39 -14.26 43.43
N ASP A 682 -7.89 -14.15 42.21
CA ASP A 682 -9.15 -13.49 41.89
C ASP A 682 -10.32 -14.37 42.28
N LEU A 683 -10.22 -15.70 42.02
CA LEU A 683 -11.17 -16.67 42.53
C LEU A 683 -11.37 -16.52 44.05
N LYS A 684 -10.28 -16.46 44.82
CA LYS A 684 -10.34 -16.30 46.29
C LYS A 684 -11.06 -15.04 46.71
N LYS A 685 -10.61 -13.90 46.14
CA LYS A 685 -11.21 -12.59 46.47
C LYS A 685 -12.69 -12.53 46.15
N GLU A 686 -13.08 -13.01 44.97
CA GLU A 686 -14.46 -12.99 44.52
C GLU A 686 -15.33 -13.91 45.36
N LEU A 687 -14.90 -15.14 45.66
CA LEU A 687 -15.63 -16.05 46.53
C LEU A 687 -15.81 -15.48 47.98
N GLU A 688 -14.80 -14.78 48.51
CA GLU A 688 -14.85 -14.11 49.81
C GLU A 688 -15.88 -12.95 49.84
N THR A 689 -16.24 -12.35 48.71
CA THR A 689 -17.23 -11.28 48.59
C THR A 689 -18.66 -11.80 48.46
N LEU A 690 -18.85 -13.09 48.15
CA LEU A 690 -20.17 -13.66 47.99
C LEU A 690 -20.86 -13.87 49.33
N PRO A 691 -22.08 -13.34 49.55
CA PRO A 691 -22.74 -13.34 50.87
C PRO A 691 -23.08 -14.74 51.39
N ASN A 692 -23.21 -15.72 50.50
CA ASN A 692 -23.61 -17.09 50.85
C ASN A 692 -22.44 -18.06 50.94
N TYR A 693 -21.18 -17.58 50.83
CA TYR A 693 -20.00 -18.40 50.89
C TYR A 693 -19.13 -18.07 52.09
N LYS A 694 -18.68 -19.12 52.83
CA LYS A 694 -17.63 -18.97 53.87
C LYS A 694 -16.40 -19.74 53.44
N ILE A 695 -15.26 -19.08 53.35
CA ILE A 695 -14.00 -19.64 52.93
C ILE A 695 -13.05 -19.80 54.10
N ALA A 696 -12.40 -20.94 54.22
CA ALA A 696 -11.36 -21.19 55.20
C ALA A 696 -10.22 -22.05 54.59
N TYR A 697 -9.02 -21.85 55.07
CA TYR A 697 -7.83 -22.63 54.61
C TYR A 697 -7.36 -23.49 55.73
N MET A 698 -7.18 -24.81 55.48
CA MET A 698 -6.77 -25.75 56.53
C MET A 698 -6.08 -26.98 55.92
N ARG A 699 -5.48 -27.78 56.78
CA ARG A 699 -5.07 -29.13 56.44
C ARG A 699 -6.20 -30.13 56.78
N LYS A 700 -6.64 -30.91 55.82
CA LYS A 700 -7.69 -31.89 55.97
C LYS A 700 -7.22 -33.27 55.51
N ASP A 701 -7.55 -34.30 56.25
CA ASP A 701 -7.43 -35.66 55.77
C ASP A 701 -8.67 -35.97 54.88
N MET A 702 -8.44 -36.13 53.59
CA MET A 702 -9.50 -36.27 52.60
C MET A 702 -10.24 -37.62 52.74
N LEU A 703 -9.60 -38.62 53.30
CA LEU A 703 -10.11 -39.96 53.53
C LEU A 703 -10.48 -40.20 55.00
N ALA A 704 -10.51 -39.17 55.84
CA ALA A 704 -10.92 -39.29 57.24
C ALA A 704 -12.27 -39.99 57.39
N LYS A 705 -12.42 -40.94 58.32
CA LYS A 705 -13.61 -41.75 58.55
C LYS A 705 -13.99 -42.69 57.42
N THR A 706 -13.00 -43.05 56.58
CA THR A 706 -13.16 -44.09 55.56
C THR A 706 -12.22 -45.27 55.84
N ARG A 707 -12.33 -46.34 55.03
CA ARG A 707 -11.39 -47.50 55.09
C ARG A 707 -10.07 -47.22 54.30
N GLY A 708 -9.99 -46.06 53.58
CA GLY A 708 -8.82 -45.68 52.77
C GLY A 708 -7.62 -45.21 53.61
N PRO A 709 -6.44 -45.07 53.03
CA PRO A 709 -5.23 -44.58 53.68
C PRO A 709 -5.38 -43.10 54.08
N SER A 710 -4.71 -42.65 55.17
CA SER A 710 -4.75 -41.24 55.57
C SER A 710 -4.12 -40.35 54.46
N MET A 711 -4.88 -39.36 54.03
CA MET A 711 -4.47 -38.42 52.98
C MET A 711 -4.66 -36.98 53.46
N ARG A 712 -3.61 -36.40 54.07
CA ARG A 712 -3.60 -35.01 54.56
C ARG A 712 -3.04 -34.07 53.58
N VAL A 713 -3.89 -33.14 53.06
CA VAL A 713 -3.53 -32.11 52.09
C VAL A 713 -4.00 -30.74 52.55
N ASN A 714 -3.43 -29.69 51.95
CA ASN A 714 -3.89 -28.31 52.12
C ASN A 714 -5.14 -28.10 51.25
N VAL A 715 -6.22 -27.68 51.87
CA VAL A 715 -7.51 -27.48 51.24
C VAL A 715 -8.07 -26.09 51.45
N MET A 716 -8.80 -25.62 50.45
CA MET A 716 -9.79 -24.55 50.60
C MET A 716 -11.11 -25.22 51.05
N ARG A 717 -11.59 -24.85 52.24
CA ARG A 717 -12.94 -25.19 52.67
C ARG A 717 -13.89 -24.13 52.19
N ILE A 718 -14.95 -24.52 51.51
CA ILE A 718 -16.00 -23.66 51.01
C ILE A 718 -17.32 -24.15 51.62
N THR A 719 -17.93 -23.37 52.49
CA THR A 719 -19.22 -23.68 53.08
C THR A 719 -20.29 -22.88 52.33
N ARG A 720 -21.34 -23.55 51.81
CA ARG A 720 -22.49 -22.92 51.14
C ARG A 720 -23.80 -23.49 51.65
N PRO A 721 -24.94 -22.75 51.57
CA PRO A 721 -26.23 -23.28 51.91
C PRO A 721 -26.60 -24.53 51.09
N LEU A 722 -27.32 -25.46 51.69
CA LEU A 722 -27.93 -26.57 50.99
C LEU A 722 -29.12 -26.04 50.20
N VAL A 723 -29.01 -26.03 48.88
CA VAL A 723 -30.14 -25.71 48.00
C VAL A 723 -30.95 -26.99 47.86
N ILE A 724 -32.08 -27.10 48.57
CA ILE A 724 -33.08 -28.13 48.37
C ILE A 724 -33.90 -27.68 47.16
N SER A 725 -33.79 -28.34 46.01
CA SER A 725 -34.73 -28.14 44.91
C SER A 725 -36.13 -28.59 45.39
N GLU A 726 -37.15 -27.77 45.22
CA GLU A 726 -38.55 -28.11 45.58
C GLU A 726 -39.14 -29.21 44.64
N GLU A 727 -38.34 -29.93 43.90
CA GLU A 727 -38.78 -30.98 42.95
C GLU A 727 -38.14 -32.34 43.25
N ASP A 728 -38.19 -32.82 44.53
CA ASP A 728 -38.00 -34.21 44.89
C ASP A 728 -39.05 -34.67 45.94
#